data_cbacd874f2defc7c16a4960b31609784
#
_entry.id   cbacd874f2defc7c16a4960b31609784
#
_cell.length_a   1.000
_cell.length_b   1.000
_cell.length_c   1.000
_cell.angle_alpha   90.00
_cell.angle_beta   90.00
_cell.angle_gamma   90.00
#
_symmetry.space_group_name_H-M   'P 1'
#
loop_
_entity.id
_entity.type
_entity.pdbx_description
1 polymer ?
#
loop_
_entity_poly.entity_id
_entity_poly.type
_entity_poly.pdbx_seq_one_letter_code
_entity_poly.pdbx_strand_id
1 'polypeptide(L)'
;VNTRLQEEHDAQRRRRLAALPEEFLVLTRPLGELIDRVFADSRYDDTQHHATLRGVYFTSAAQTGGEAAAETRTVARRLAAATGRAPAAAARAAQQETSQSFFLHDLLTKIVIPDARLVQPNLRWEYRSRTLSLAAHALALLLFAWVAIGLRVSMGNNDAYLDALARKTAALASRVDQLYKAPKPEAVPDVLTQARSLSAYPGLDLSAPGSGWRFGLYTPPGIVAESSRTYDALEDTLLLPRIVTRIEAVLSQAIADRDPKAAYDALRVYLMLYDRARFDAAQVEAWVLDDWARTDSAAVFGGRASMIAHVEQLFRGERIVQSPLIRNDALIRQARAFLDGSNATERLYERAKAAMDKEAPDEFTLLRAVGPQAGTVFTRASGAPLARGVPGLFTFDGYRRVFDKRLAEFVRTAREDDAWVMGRAYLGDAQKKTAEIANALAGADDPLTDAIRRQYLIEYAQQWDAFLGDIRTIGGTSLAFDLVVLRSFAAPDSPLERLARAAVHETTLAQPEASADRSFLQKASAQLSQQADKALGVRAQERVERELVDNRFAGLREMVTGRADTQTDARPGAPAGKSGLDAVANLLNDYYTALTVSDDALANNSMPPANDTAAKLKMAAQTMPAPFRSVLTGLAAQGSREVNRGIGQLLSRQLQATVGDVCRLAIEGNYPFAPDSKRDVGIEDFTRVFAQGGVIDDFFAKTLAPFVDTSTRPWRYKTLPGATEPVEGPDLEPFQHAKAIREVFFGAPGQKQMAWKADIRIPELDPTITSLAIDVDGQTALYQHGPVAPFAVSWPGPRGGVHAEITASPRIRPDTSAVSTDGPWALLRLLQKGRVSGTATPGRTRVTLDFDGRKAVLDLASTGSVANPLTSDVLKTFRCPGSMPMFSLADTGAPPGLPPGSPAAPTSRVARDGR
;
A
#
# COMPACT_ATOMS: atom_id res chain seq x y z
N VAL A 1 14.17 -91.34 -46.59
CA VAL A 1 14.67 -92.46 -45.80
C VAL A 1 13.59 -93.55 -45.61
N ASN A 2 12.41 -93.23 -45.17
CA ASN A 2 11.36 -94.20 -44.87
C ASN A 2 10.93 -95.05 -46.06
N THR A 3 10.84 -94.48 -47.29
CA THR A 3 10.52 -95.23 -48.52
C THR A 3 11.63 -96.22 -48.84
N ARG A 4 12.90 -95.84 -48.79
CA ARG A 4 14.06 -96.69 -49.02
C ARG A 4 14.26 -97.76 -47.96
N LEU A 5 13.85 -97.49 -46.68
CA LEU A 5 13.89 -98.51 -45.62
C LEU A 5 12.84 -99.65 -45.89
N GLN A 6 11.79 -99.35 -46.60
CA GLN A 6 10.80 -100.34 -46.98
C GLN A 6 11.28 -101.23 -48.16
N GLU A 7 12.16 -100.70 -49.06
CA GLU A 7 12.66 -101.37 -50.27
C GLU A 7 13.98 -102.16 -50.01
N GLU A 8 14.68 -101.79 -48.98
CA GLU A 8 15.97 -102.43 -48.69
C GLU A 8 15.85 -103.69 -47.85
N HIS A 9 16.28 -104.83 -48.31
CA HIS A 9 16.15 -106.13 -47.68
C HIS A 9 17.41 -106.55 -46.83
N ASP A 10 18.53 -105.91 -47.09
CA ASP A 10 19.76 -106.14 -46.29
C ASP A 10 19.73 -105.48 -44.93
N ALA A 11 19.79 -106.21 -43.87
CA ALA A 11 19.73 -105.85 -42.49
C ALA A 11 20.82 -104.85 -42.12
N GLN A 12 22.02 -104.90 -42.70
CA GLN A 12 23.12 -103.96 -42.50
C GLN A 12 22.83 -102.58 -43.17
N ARG A 13 22.37 -102.63 -44.41
CA ARG A 13 22.05 -101.41 -45.15
C ARG A 13 20.83 -100.69 -44.55
N ARG A 14 19.91 -101.47 -44.12
CA ARG A 14 18.74 -100.90 -43.38
C ARG A 14 19.13 -100.19 -42.13
N ARG A 15 20.04 -100.70 -41.29
CA ARG A 15 20.56 -100.01 -40.13
C ARG A 15 21.32 -98.77 -40.51
N ARG A 16 22.07 -98.72 -41.60
CA ARG A 16 22.76 -97.53 -42.09
C ARG A 16 21.78 -96.44 -42.58
N LEU A 17 20.75 -96.89 -43.33
CA LEU A 17 19.70 -95.98 -43.77
C LEU A 17 18.89 -95.39 -42.62
N ALA A 18 18.62 -96.13 -41.53
CA ALA A 18 17.94 -95.64 -40.36
C ALA A 18 18.81 -94.71 -39.59
N ALA A 19 20.10 -94.85 -39.53
CA ALA A 19 21.01 -93.93 -38.85
C ALA A 19 21.27 -92.62 -39.62
N LEU A 20 20.98 -92.58 -40.92
CA LEU A 20 21.29 -91.42 -41.80
C LEU A 20 20.63 -90.12 -41.32
N PRO A 21 19.40 -90.11 -40.85
CA PRO A 21 18.78 -88.87 -40.35
C PRO A 21 19.43 -88.34 -39.08
N GLU A 22 19.87 -89.23 -38.18
CA GLU A 22 20.55 -88.83 -36.95
C GLU A 22 21.93 -88.25 -37.22
N GLU A 23 22.70 -88.90 -38.18
CA GLU A 23 24.00 -88.36 -38.61
C GLU A 23 23.84 -86.98 -39.27
N PHE A 24 22.78 -86.75 -40.02
CA PHE A 24 22.51 -85.48 -40.65
C PHE A 24 22.10 -84.44 -39.61
N LEU A 25 21.33 -84.83 -38.57
CA LEU A 25 20.97 -83.89 -37.45
C LEU A 25 22.21 -83.50 -36.64
N VAL A 26 23.15 -84.44 -36.43
CA VAL A 26 24.42 -84.11 -35.77
C VAL A 26 25.25 -83.09 -36.51
N LEU A 27 25.17 -83.12 -37.90
CA LEU A 27 25.86 -82.15 -38.74
C LEU A 27 25.30 -80.80 -38.75
N THR A 28 23.99 -80.60 -38.38
CA THR A 28 23.31 -79.27 -38.49
C THR A 28 24.01 -78.26 -37.64
N ARG A 29 24.35 -78.55 -36.41
CA ARG A 29 24.98 -77.64 -35.48
C ARG A 29 26.41 -77.24 -35.83
N PRO A 30 27.34 -78.16 -36.04
CA PRO A 30 28.70 -77.78 -36.44
C PRO A 30 28.76 -77.10 -37.81
N LEU A 31 27.83 -77.43 -38.73
CA LEU A 31 27.70 -76.78 -40.02
C LEU A 31 27.20 -75.38 -39.90
N GLY A 32 26.17 -75.14 -39.00
CA GLY A 32 25.71 -73.84 -38.70
C GLY A 32 26.81 -72.98 -38.09
N GLU A 33 27.59 -73.55 -37.15
CA GLU A 33 28.70 -72.79 -36.53
C GLU A 33 29.83 -72.49 -37.57
N LEU A 34 30.08 -73.35 -38.53
CA LEU A 34 31.03 -73.15 -39.65
C LEU A 34 30.50 -72.03 -40.60
N ILE A 35 29.22 -72.06 -40.92
CA ILE A 35 28.60 -71.07 -41.79
C ILE A 35 28.63 -69.71 -41.14
N ASP A 36 28.24 -69.63 -39.84
CA ASP A 36 28.29 -68.41 -39.09
C ASP A 36 29.73 -67.85 -39.00
N ARG A 37 30.77 -68.71 -38.91
CA ARG A 37 32.16 -68.23 -38.90
C ARG A 37 32.65 -67.76 -40.26
N VAL A 38 32.20 -68.42 -41.37
CA VAL A 38 32.63 -68.09 -42.73
C VAL A 38 31.95 -66.85 -43.25
N PHE A 39 30.70 -66.65 -42.81
CA PHE A 39 29.85 -65.51 -43.21
C PHE A 39 29.65 -64.53 -42.13
N ALA A 40 30.38 -64.56 -41.00
CA ALA A 40 30.29 -63.56 -39.92
C ALA A 40 30.73 -62.20 -40.43
N ASP A 41 29.86 -61.28 -40.28
CA ASP A 41 30.16 -59.87 -40.61
C ASP A 41 31.26 -59.32 -39.68
N SER A 42 32.31 -58.79 -40.24
CA SER A 42 33.38 -58.11 -39.55
C SER A 42 32.92 -56.73 -39.20
N ARG A 43 32.97 -56.39 -37.93
CA ARG A 43 32.65 -55.02 -37.41
C ARG A 43 33.58 -53.91 -37.94
N TYR A 44 34.62 -54.26 -38.64
CA TYR A 44 35.71 -53.36 -39.05
C TYR A 44 35.83 -53.16 -40.57
N ASP A 45 34.99 -53.84 -41.42
CA ASP A 45 35.08 -53.70 -42.85
C ASP A 45 33.70 -53.59 -43.50
N ASP A 46 33.16 -52.38 -43.54
CA ASP A 46 31.89 -52.05 -44.24
C ASP A 46 32.10 -51.87 -45.77
N THR A 47 33.31 -52.05 -46.27
CA THR A 47 33.64 -51.75 -47.68
C THR A 47 33.55 -52.99 -48.60
N GLN A 48 33.40 -54.16 -48.04
CA GLN A 48 33.30 -55.39 -48.82
C GLN A 48 31.88 -55.85 -49.05
N HIS A 49 31.55 -56.27 -50.26
CA HIS A 49 30.22 -56.79 -50.55
C HIS A 49 30.01 -58.09 -49.75
N HIS A 50 29.03 -58.14 -48.91
CA HIS A 50 28.66 -59.34 -48.17
C HIS A 50 28.39 -60.53 -49.07
N ALA A 51 29.11 -61.62 -48.87
CA ALA A 51 28.89 -62.84 -49.56
C ALA A 51 27.55 -63.47 -49.16
N THR A 52 26.63 -63.58 -50.03
CA THR A 52 25.31 -64.13 -49.74
C THR A 52 25.33 -65.63 -49.83
N LEU A 53 25.13 -66.33 -48.73
CA LEU A 53 25.02 -67.81 -48.76
C LEU A 53 23.68 -68.16 -49.47
N ARG A 54 23.81 -68.96 -50.63
CA ARG A 54 22.66 -69.40 -51.38
C ARG A 54 22.20 -70.77 -51.03
N GLY A 55 23.10 -71.59 -50.51
CA GLY A 55 22.79 -72.95 -50.12
C GLY A 55 24.02 -73.72 -49.71
N VAL A 56 23.79 -74.84 -49.07
CA VAL A 56 24.83 -75.81 -48.70
C VAL A 56 24.47 -77.12 -49.38
N TYR A 57 25.38 -77.56 -50.23
CA TYR A 57 25.15 -78.75 -51.09
C TYR A 57 26.11 -79.81 -50.68
N PHE A 58 25.60 -81.07 -50.53
CA PHE A 58 26.35 -82.22 -50.21
C PHE A 58 26.56 -83.09 -51.49
N THR A 59 27.76 -83.29 -51.84
CA THR A 59 28.09 -84.13 -52.98
C THR A 59 29.13 -85.19 -52.60
N SER A 60 29.13 -86.23 -53.32
CA SER A 60 30.14 -87.34 -53.15
C SER A 60 30.99 -87.48 -54.38
N ALA A 61 32.27 -87.41 -54.26
CA ALA A 61 33.19 -87.70 -55.32
C ALA A 61 33.46 -89.23 -55.37
N ALA A 62 33.87 -89.73 -56.57
CA ALA A 62 34.27 -91.09 -56.70
C ALA A 62 35.52 -91.35 -55.85
N GLN A 63 35.44 -92.39 -55.04
CA GLN A 63 36.60 -92.79 -54.21
C GLN A 63 37.36 -93.86 -54.92
N THR A 64 38.54 -93.57 -55.36
CA THR A 64 39.53 -94.61 -55.88
C THR A 64 40.21 -95.21 -54.73
N GLY A 65 40.12 -96.56 -54.65
CA GLY A 65 40.75 -97.40 -53.60
C GLY A 65 42.20 -97.18 -53.38
N GLY A 66 42.59 -96.85 -52.25
CA GLY A 66 43.87 -96.82 -51.66
C GLY A 66 43.78 -97.30 -50.22
N GLU A 67 44.56 -98.26 -49.90
CA GLU A 67 44.67 -98.74 -48.52
C GLU A 67 44.96 -97.58 -47.54
N ALA A 68 43.95 -97.17 -46.91
CA ALA A 68 44.18 -96.23 -45.81
C ALA A 68 43.38 -96.64 -44.60
N ALA A 69 44.04 -96.73 -43.59
CA ALA A 69 43.53 -97.01 -42.27
C ALA A 69 42.18 -96.45 -41.98
N ALA A 70 41.29 -97.37 -41.70
CA ALA A 70 39.96 -97.10 -41.34
C ALA A 70 39.91 -96.32 -40.04
N GLU A 71 39.84 -95.07 -40.14
CA GLU A 71 39.07 -94.14 -39.20
C GLU A 71 38.24 -93.24 -40.05
N THR A 72 37.11 -93.70 -40.49
CA THR A 72 36.05 -92.88 -41.05
C THR A 72 35.55 -91.94 -39.95
N ARG A 73 36.22 -90.83 -39.82
CA ARG A 73 35.71 -89.77 -39.08
C ARG A 73 34.50 -89.21 -39.83
N THR A 74 33.33 -89.38 -39.27
CA THR A 74 32.12 -88.82 -39.88
C THR A 74 32.32 -87.34 -40.15
N VAL A 75 31.65 -86.81 -41.19
CA VAL A 75 31.75 -85.35 -41.53
C VAL A 75 31.46 -84.51 -40.34
N ALA A 76 30.53 -84.96 -39.50
CA ALA A 76 30.18 -84.29 -38.25
C ALA A 76 31.37 -84.23 -37.26
N ARG A 77 32.19 -85.26 -37.19
CA ARG A 77 33.36 -85.32 -36.31
C ARG A 77 34.54 -84.48 -36.80
N ARG A 78 34.71 -84.37 -38.13
CA ARG A 78 35.66 -83.43 -38.74
C ARG A 78 35.30 -81.98 -38.55
N LEU A 79 34.01 -81.71 -38.80
CA LEU A 79 33.44 -80.32 -38.48
C LEU A 79 33.49 -80.01 -37.01
N ALA A 80 33.16 -80.94 -36.13
CA ALA A 80 33.25 -80.75 -34.70
C ALA A 80 34.70 -80.51 -34.23
N ALA A 81 35.69 -81.22 -34.84
CA ALA A 81 37.09 -80.95 -34.61
C ALA A 81 37.56 -79.57 -35.11
N ALA A 82 37.03 -79.14 -36.23
CA ALA A 82 37.34 -77.85 -36.78
C ALA A 82 36.67 -76.69 -35.96
N THR A 83 35.55 -76.98 -35.30
CA THR A 83 34.84 -76.01 -34.50
C THR A 83 35.15 -76.09 -32.95
N GLY A 84 36.11 -77.02 -32.60
CA GLY A 84 36.62 -77.19 -31.23
C GLY A 84 35.69 -77.90 -30.27
N ARG A 85 34.69 -78.68 -30.76
CA ARG A 85 33.75 -79.46 -29.94
C ARG A 85 33.96 -80.96 -30.10
N ALA A 86 34.05 -81.72 -29.00
CA ALA A 86 34.21 -83.10 -28.98
C ALA A 86 32.97 -83.90 -29.43
N PRO A 87 33.09 -84.91 -30.30
CA PRO A 87 31.94 -85.70 -30.80
C PRO A 87 31.59 -86.84 -29.84
N ALA A 88 30.30 -87.11 -29.69
CA ALA A 88 29.82 -88.29 -28.98
C ALA A 88 30.08 -89.50 -29.78
N ALA A 89 30.46 -90.62 -29.13
CA ALA A 89 30.93 -91.89 -29.75
C ALA A 89 29.86 -92.55 -30.60
N ALA A 90 30.24 -92.93 -31.88
CA ALA A 90 29.39 -93.78 -32.74
C ALA A 90 30.11 -94.94 -33.24
N ALA A 91 29.45 -96.06 -33.22
CA ALA A 91 29.94 -97.41 -33.43
C ALA A 91 30.35 -97.70 -34.93
N ARG A 92 31.33 -98.54 -35.09
CA ARG A 92 31.92 -99.06 -36.31
C ARG A 92 30.92 -99.84 -37.19
N ALA A 93 30.92 -99.59 -38.51
CA ALA A 93 30.35 -100.51 -39.47
C ALA A 93 31.10 -100.40 -40.79
N ALA A 94 31.38 -101.59 -41.36
CA ALA A 94 32.26 -101.89 -42.44
C ALA A 94 31.85 -101.44 -43.87
N GLN A 95 32.84 -101.28 -44.72
CA GLN A 95 32.84 -100.74 -46.07
C GLN A 95 32.22 -101.64 -47.13
N GLN A 96 31.66 -101.03 -48.15
CA GLN A 96 31.60 -101.49 -49.54
C GLN A 96 31.83 -100.27 -50.46
N GLU A 97 32.79 -100.39 -51.34
CA GLU A 97 33.21 -99.48 -52.37
C GLU A 97 32.17 -99.35 -53.49
N THR A 98 31.84 -98.20 -53.86
CA THR A 98 31.18 -97.91 -55.15
C THR A 98 31.87 -96.67 -55.75
N SER A 99 32.43 -96.88 -56.94
CA SER A 99 33.14 -95.85 -57.71
C SER A 99 32.17 -94.86 -58.41
N GLN A 100 31.10 -94.48 -57.81
CA GLN A 100 30.17 -93.54 -58.40
C GLN A 100 30.08 -92.21 -57.57
N SER A 101 30.19 -91.11 -58.33
CA SER A 101 29.94 -89.76 -57.72
C SER A 101 28.42 -89.48 -57.71
N PHE A 102 27.95 -89.07 -56.59
CA PHE A 102 26.50 -88.71 -56.36
C PHE A 102 26.31 -87.24 -56.27
N PHE A 103 25.27 -86.77 -56.94
CA PHE A 103 24.79 -85.34 -56.85
C PHE A 103 25.76 -84.30 -57.49
N LEU A 104 26.92 -84.68 -57.99
CA LEU A 104 27.87 -83.72 -58.54
C LEU A 104 27.42 -83.22 -59.92
N HIS A 105 26.77 -84.06 -60.70
CA HIS A 105 26.20 -83.70 -62.02
C HIS A 105 25.02 -82.69 -61.81
N ASP A 106 24.15 -82.97 -60.90
CA ASP A 106 23.05 -82.11 -60.64
C ASP A 106 23.49 -80.78 -60.03
N LEU A 107 24.51 -80.74 -59.20
CA LEU A 107 25.08 -79.51 -58.70
C LEU A 107 25.64 -78.64 -59.80
N LEU A 108 26.39 -79.24 -60.71
CA LEU A 108 27.00 -78.50 -61.82
C LEU A 108 25.92 -78.00 -62.83
N THR A 109 25.03 -78.92 -63.26
CA THR A 109 24.08 -78.63 -64.36
C THR A 109 22.87 -77.85 -63.95
N LYS A 110 22.38 -78.00 -62.69
CA LYS A 110 21.17 -77.34 -62.24
C LYS A 110 21.43 -76.11 -61.42
N ILE A 111 22.67 -75.94 -60.82
CA ILE A 111 22.93 -74.84 -59.92
C ILE A 111 24.09 -74.00 -60.43
N VAL A 112 25.32 -74.59 -60.55
CA VAL A 112 26.50 -73.80 -60.83
C VAL A 112 26.47 -73.17 -62.23
N ILE A 113 26.07 -73.91 -63.29
CA ILE A 113 26.06 -73.37 -64.65
C ILE A 113 24.92 -72.39 -64.88
N PRO A 114 23.69 -72.63 -64.41
CA PRO A 114 22.59 -71.67 -64.58
C PRO A 114 22.88 -70.41 -63.76
N ASP A 115 23.43 -70.52 -62.56
CA ASP A 115 23.70 -69.41 -61.68
C ASP A 115 24.95 -68.62 -62.02
N ALA A 116 25.86 -69.20 -62.92
CA ALA A 116 27.06 -68.52 -63.42
C ALA A 116 26.76 -67.13 -64.10
N ARG A 117 25.51 -66.93 -64.50
CA ARG A 117 25.09 -65.72 -65.19
C ARG A 117 24.39 -64.74 -64.26
N LEU A 118 24.27 -64.97 -62.98
CA LEU A 118 23.63 -64.09 -61.97
C LEU A 118 24.48 -62.88 -61.65
N VAL A 119 25.74 -62.92 -61.90
CA VAL A 119 26.65 -61.81 -61.77
C VAL A 119 26.78 -61.03 -63.07
N GLN A 120 25.65 -60.53 -63.62
CA GLN A 120 25.75 -59.57 -64.71
C GLN A 120 25.81 -58.15 -64.00
N PRO A 121 26.72 -57.28 -64.41
CA PRO A 121 26.80 -55.92 -63.85
C PRO A 121 25.50 -55.26 -64.18
N ASN A 122 24.84 -54.79 -63.11
CA ASN A 122 23.57 -54.05 -63.25
C ASN A 122 23.87 -52.66 -63.82
N LEU A 123 23.71 -52.52 -65.14
CA LEU A 123 23.92 -51.27 -65.88
C LEU A 123 23.19 -50.10 -65.27
N ARG A 124 22.03 -50.33 -64.61
CA ARG A 124 21.30 -49.31 -63.92
C ARG A 124 22.03 -48.82 -62.65
N TRP A 125 22.77 -49.67 -61.96
CA TRP A 125 23.59 -49.37 -60.85
C TRP A 125 24.87 -48.61 -61.23
N GLU A 126 25.45 -48.96 -62.32
CA GLU A 126 26.62 -48.29 -62.82
C GLU A 126 26.36 -46.90 -63.37
N TYR A 127 25.22 -46.70 -64.00
CA TYR A 127 24.71 -45.30 -64.29
C TYR A 127 24.38 -44.52 -63.05
N ARG A 128 23.75 -45.12 -62.04
CA ARG A 128 23.49 -44.47 -60.79
C ARG A 128 24.78 -44.11 -60.01
N SER A 129 25.77 -44.97 -60.00
CA SER A 129 27.01 -44.66 -59.34
C SER A 129 27.79 -43.55 -60.02
N ARG A 130 27.80 -43.51 -61.39
CA ARG A 130 28.41 -42.44 -62.20
C ARG A 130 27.64 -41.11 -62.02
N THR A 131 26.32 -41.14 -61.99
CA THR A 131 25.51 -39.91 -61.70
C THR A 131 25.71 -39.47 -60.26
N LEU A 132 25.78 -40.42 -59.30
CA LEU A 132 26.06 -40.07 -57.89
C LEU A 132 27.48 -39.48 -57.75
N SER A 133 28.42 -40.02 -58.40
CA SER A 133 29.80 -39.51 -58.43
C SER A 133 29.89 -38.12 -59.09
N LEU A 134 29.21 -37.88 -60.21
CA LEU A 134 29.12 -36.57 -60.84
C LEU A 134 28.41 -35.57 -59.94
N ALA A 135 27.30 -35.96 -59.26
CA ALA A 135 26.57 -35.12 -58.29
C ALA A 135 27.46 -34.82 -57.08
N ALA A 136 28.23 -35.79 -56.61
CA ALA A 136 29.17 -35.57 -55.50
C ALA A 136 30.29 -34.59 -55.86
N HIS A 137 30.83 -34.69 -57.10
CA HIS A 137 31.87 -33.72 -57.55
C HIS A 137 31.23 -32.29 -57.75
N ALA A 138 30.00 -32.23 -58.30
CA ALA A 138 29.31 -30.96 -58.46
C ALA A 138 29.02 -30.34 -57.07
N LEU A 139 28.59 -31.20 -56.11
CA LEU A 139 28.38 -30.73 -54.72
C LEU A 139 29.70 -30.27 -54.07
N ALA A 140 30.80 -31.02 -54.30
CA ALA A 140 32.12 -30.63 -53.81
C ALA A 140 32.60 -29.28 -54.38
N LEU A 141 32.37 -29.09 -55.72
CA LEU A 141 32.69 -27.81 -56.38
C LEU A 141 31.81 -26.64 -55.87
N LEU A 142 30.51 -26.87 -55.64
CA LEU A 142 29.62 -25.88 -55.07
C LEU A 142 30.04 -25.55 -53.64
N LEU A 143 30.41 -26.58 -52.86
CA LEU A 143 30.88 -26.40 -51.47
C LEU A 143 32.20 -25.61 -51.45
N PHE A 144 33.12 -25.94 -52.39
CA PHE A 144 34.37 -25.18 -52.55
C PHE A 144 34.12 -23.73 -52.97
N ALA A 145 33.23 -23.52 -53.94
CA ALA A 145 32.83 -22.18 -54.35
C ALA A 145 32.18 -21.40 -53.21
N TRP A 146 31.27 -22.04 -52.44
CA TRP A 146 30.66 -21.47 -51.27
C TRP A 146 31.70 -21.08 -50.21
N VAL A 147 32.65 -21.95 -49.90
CA VAL A 147 33.76 -21.65 -48.98
C VAL A 147 34.64 -20.51 -49.51
N ALA A 148 34.98 -20.52 -50.78
CA ALA A 148 35.80 -19.46 -51.39
C ALA A 148 35.12 -18.09 -51.37
N ILE A 149 33.80 -18.04 -51.66
CA ILE A 149 32.99 -16.85 -51.58
C ILE A 149 32.88 -16.41 -50.11
N GLY A 150 32.60 -17.35 -49.18
CA GLY A 150 32.56 -17.09 -47.77
C GLY A 150 33.84 -16.51 -47.20
N LEU A 151 35.01 -17.06 -47.59
CA LEU A 151 36.32 -16.51 -47.22
C LEU A 151 36.55 -15.11 -47.77
N ARG A 152 36.20 -14.83 -49.04
CA ARG A 152 36.36 -13.48 -49.63
C ARG A 152 35.44 -12.45 -48.96
N VAL A 153 34.17 -12.82 -48.69
CA VAL A 153 33.23 -11.95 -47.99
C VAL A 153 33.71 -11.71 -46.56
N SER A 154 34.13 -12.77 -45.87
CA SER A 154 34.65 -12.67 -44.51
C SER A 154 35.90 -11.81 -44.42
N MET A 155 36.84 -11.97 -45.39
CA MET A 155 38.02 -11.13 -45.47
C MET A 155 37.65 -9.66 -45.65
N GLY A 156 36.78 -9.35 -46.63
CA GLY A 156 36.36 -7.96 -46.86
C GLY A 156 35.65 -7.32 -45.70
N ASN A 157 34.78 -8.07 -45.01
CA ASN A 157 34.10 -7.60 -43.81
C ASN A 157 35.08 -7.32 -42.67
N ASN A 158 36.00 -8.27 -42.40
CA ASN A 158 36.98 -8.11 -41.34
C ASN A 158 38.00 -6.97 -41.65
N ASP A 159 38.40 -6.78 -42.90
CA ASP A 159 39.25 -5.66 -43.32
C ASP A 159 38.55 -4.29 -43.09
N ALA A 160 37.31 -4.17 -43.54
CA ALA A 160 36.51 -2.96 -43.28
C ALA A 160 36.28 -2.71 -41.79
N TYR A 161 36.12 -3.74 -41.00
CA TYR A 161 36.04 -3.66 -39.54
C TYR A 161 37.34 -3.15 -38.93
N LEU A 162 38.50 -3.68 -39.34
CA LEU A 162 39.82 -3.25 -38.84
C LEU A 162 40.13 -1.81 -39.22
N ASP A 163 39.79 -1.40 -40.43
CA ASP A 163 39.91 -0.01 -40.87
C ASP A 163 39.02 0.94 -40.04
N ALA A 164 37.81 0.57 -39.77
CA ALA A 164 36.93 1.35 -38.92
C ALA A 164 37.42 1.41 -37.46
N LEU A 165 37.94 0.30 -36.95
CA LEU A 165 38.56 0.26 -35.64
C LEU A 165 39.79 1.17 -35.56
N ALA A 166 40.65 1.12 -36.54
CA ALA A 166 41.85 1.97 -36.61
C ALA A 166 41.49 3.49 -36.58
N ARG A 167 40.46 3.88 -37.33
CA ARG A 167 39.94 5.27 -37.28
C ARG A 167 39.37 5.62 -35.94
N LYS A 168 38.57 4.76 -35.33
CA LYS A 168 38.00 4.99 -33.98
C LYS A 168 39.09 5.10 -32.93
N THR A 169 40.10 4.21 -32.98
CA THR A 169 41.22 4.23 -32.01
C THR A 169 42.04 5.51 -32.15
N ALA A 170 42.33 5.96 -33.39
CA ALA A 170 43.02 7.22 -33.59
C ALA A 170 42.24 8.43 -33.10
N ALA A 171 40.92 8.44 -33.33
CA ALA A 171 40.05 9.51 -32.83
C ALA A 171 39.97 9.50 -31.31
N LEU A 172 39.86 8.33 -30.68
CA LEU A 172 39.88 8.17 -29.22
C LEU A 172 41.20 8.65 -28.64
N ALA A 173 42.34 8.22 -29.17
CA ALA A 173 43.66 8.64 -28.73
C ALA A 173 43.84 10.16 -28.82
N SER A 174 43.38 10.80 -29.91
CA SER A 174 43.42 12.27 -30.05
C SER A 174 42.59 12.98 -28.99
N ARG A 175 41.38 12.46 -28.67
CA ARG A 175 40.53 13.05 -27.64
C ARG A 175 41.13 12.86 -26.25
N VAL A 176 41.68 11.70 -25.94
CA VAL A 176 42.39 11.45 -24.69
C VAL A 176 43.58 12.39 -24.53
N ASP A 177 44.39 12.58 -25.56
CA ASP A 177 45.53 13.53 -25.56
C ASP A 177 45.06 14.98 -25.32
N GLN A 178 43.97 15.39 -25.98
CA GLN A 178 43.34 16.71 -25.73
C GLN A 178 42.86 16.86 -24.29
N LEU A 179 42.29 15.81 -23.69
CA LEU A 179 41.78 15.82 -22.33
C LEU A 179 42.92 15.90 -21.31
N TYR A 180 44.10 15.30 -21.60
CA TYR A 180 45.31 15.45 -20.78
C TYR A 180 45.93 16.85 -20.89
N LYS A 181 45.89 17.45 -22.09
CA LYS A 181 46.43 18.81 -22.29
C LYS A 181 45.54 19.92 -21.76
N ALA A 182 44.22 19.72 -21.83
CA ALA A 182 43.22 20.64 -21.32
C ALA A 182 42.11 19.86 -20.61
N PRO A 183 42.23 19.60 -19.30
CA PRO A 183 41.26 18.78 -18.57
C PRO A 183 39.87 19.42 -18.60
N LYS A 184 38.95 18.83 -19.37
CA LYS A 184 37.54 19.18 -19.42
C LYS A 184 36.73 18.01 -18.91
N PRO A 185 36.21 18.07 -17.69
CA PRO A 185 35.46 16.96 -17.08
C PRO A 185 34.23 16.54 -17.89
N GLU A 186 33.59 17.50 -18.57
CA GLU A 186 32.40 17.32 -19.41
C GLU A 186 32.66 16.41 -20.62
N ALA A 187 33.92 16.29 -21.06
CA ALA A 187 34.29 15.42 -22.19
C ALA A 187 34.56 13.95 -21.77
N VAL A 188 34.61 13.66 -20.45
CA VAL A 188 34.90 12.32 -19.93
C VAL A 188 33.83 11.31 -20.33
N PRO A 189 32.50 11.56 -20.22
CA PRO A 189 31.47 10.62 -20.65
C PRO A 189 31.59 10.25 -22.12
N ASP A 190 31.87 11.20 -22.98
CA ASP A 190 32.04 10.98 -24.43
C ASP A 190 33.23 10.09 -24.73
N VAL A 191 34.36 10.31 -24.03
CA VAL A 191 35.57 9.50 -24.18
C VAL A 191 35.32 8.06 -23.69
N LEU A 192 34.68 7.89 -22.54
CA LEU A 192 34.36 6.58 -21.98
C LEU A 192 33.32 5.84 -22.85
N THR A 193 32.28 6.55 -23.33
CA THR A 193 31.27 5.98 -24.23
C THR A 193 31.89 5.53 -25.58
N GLN A 194 32.81 6.35 -26.11
CA GLN A 194 33.54 6.03 -27.33
C GLN A 194 34.47 4.82 -27.10
N ALA A 195 35.15 4.75 -25.96
CA ALA A 195 36.02 3.62 -25.61
C ALA A 195 35.18 2.34 -25.43
N ARG A 196 34.04 2.41 -24.75
CA ARG A 196 33.11 1.27 -24.58
C ARG A 196 32.58 0.75 -25.92
N SER A 197 32.35 1.64 -26.88
CA SER A 197 31.83 1.29 -28.21
C SER A 197 32.94 1.05 -29.24
N LEU A 198 34.22 0.94 -28.81
CA LEU A 198 35.36 0.84 -29.70
C LEU A 198 35.27 -0.39 -30.61
N SER A 199 34.99 -1.58 -30.06
CA SER A 199 34.84 -2.84 -30.78
C SER A 199 33.51 -2.98 -31.52
N ALA A 200 32.52 -2.14 -31.30
CA ALA A 200 31.22 -2.20 -31.94
C ALA A 200 31.33 -1.80 -33.44
N TYR A 201 30.68 -2.53 -34.31
CA TYR A 201 30.64 -2.24 -35.72
C TYR A 201 29.25 -2.50 -36.31
N PRO A 202 28.72 -1.62 -37.16
CA PRO A 202 27.41 -1.79 -37.77
C PRO A 202 27.34 -3.08 -38.57
N GLY A 203 26.37 -3.93 -38.30
CA GLY A 203 26.20 -5.22 -38.99
C GLY A 203 27.05 -6.40 -38.45
N LEU A 204 27.86 -6.17 -37.38
CA LEU A 204 28.58 -7.23 -36.69
C LEU A 204 27.97 -7.41 -35.28
N ASP A 205 27.32 -8.56 -35.09
CA ASP A 205 26.97 -9.04 -33.75
C ASP A 205 28.16 -9.79 -33.14
N LEU A 206 28.79 -9.19 -32.13
CA LEU A 206 29.97 -9.76 -31.48
C LEU A 206 29.63 -11.01 -30.63
N SER A 207 28.39 -11.19 -30.23
CA SER A 207 27.91 -12.33 -29.43
C SER A 207 27.53 -13.51 -30.34
N ALA A 208 26.96 -13.25 -31.51
CA ALA A 208 26.49 -14.24 -32.46
C ALA A 208 26.86 -13.85 -33.92
N PRO A 209 28.15 -13.79 -34.29
CA PRO A 209 28.57 -13.32 -35.60
C PRO A 209 28.03 -14.16 -36.72
N GLY A 210 27.44 -13.52 -37.70
CA GLY A 210 26.89 -14.16 -38.88
C GLY A 210 27.96 -14.92 -39.73
N SER A 211 27.51 -15.81 -40.61
CA SER A 211 28.40 -16.63 -41.45
C SER A 211 29.38 -15.79 -42.29
N GLY A 212 28.98 -14.60 -42.75
CA GLY A 212 29.83 -13.69 -43.50
C GLY A 212 31.06 -13.13 -42.76
N TRP A 213 31.24 -13.45 -41.48
CA TRP A 213 32.34 -13.02 -40.62
C TRP A 213 33.26 -14.18 -40.19
N ARG A 214 32.75 -15.43 -40.19
CA ARG A 214 33.39 -16.60 -39.56
C ARG A 214 34.25 -17.45 -40.51
N PHE A 215 34.31 -17.11 -41.82
CA PHE A 215 35.13 -17.86 -42.77
C PHE A 215 36.62 -17.48 -42.69
N GLY A 216 37.32 -17.93 -41.68
CA GLY A 216 38.74 -17.60 -41.43
C GLY A 216 38.94 -16.19 -40.96
N LEU A 217 40.13 -15.80 -40.48
CA LEU A 217 40.54 -14.44 -40.09
C LEU A 217 39.62 -13.70 -39.11
N TYR A 218 38.72 -14.38 -38.44
CA TYR A 218 37.84 -13.73 -37.45
C TYR A 218 38.62 -13.41 -36.18
N THR A 219 39.00 -12.13 -36.03
CA THR A 219 39.82 -11.66 -34.90
C THR A 219 39.06 -10.88 -33.80
N PRO A 220 37.75 -10.55 -33.96
CA PRO A 220 37.01 -9.73 -32.99
C PRO A 220 37.14 -10.15 -31.52
N PRO A 221 37.17 -11.44 -31.13
CA PRO A 221 37.30 -11.80 -29.71
C PRO A 221 38.54 -11.21 -29.03
N GLY A 222 39.70 -11.20 -29.72
CA GLY A 222 40.90 -10.55 -29.22
C GLY A 222 40.75 -9.04 -29.15
N ILE A 223 40.10 -8.42 -30.15
CA ILE A 223 39.84 -6.99 -30.22
C ILE A 223 38.87 -6.54 -29.11
N VAL A 224 37.82 -7.32 -28.85
CA VAL A 224 36.88 -7.06 -27.76
C VAL A 224 37.61 -7.06 -26.41
N ALA A 225 38.45 -8.08 -26.18
CA ALA A 225 39.25 -8.16 -24.97
C ALA A 225 40.17 -6.96 -24.76
N GLU A 226 40.90 -6.55 -25.82
CA GLU A 226 41.79 -5.38 -25.73
C GLU A 226 41.02 -4.06 -25.67
N SER A 227 39.86 -3.96 -26.32
CA SER A 227 38.99 -2.79 -26.19
C SER A 227 38.45 -2.64 -24.77
N SER A 228 38.05 -3.78 -24.15
CA SER A 228 37.62 -3.80 -22.75
C SER A 228 38.73 -3.36 -21.82
N ARG A 229 39.98 -3.89 -22.01
CA ARG A 229 41.15 -3.42 -21.20
C ARG A 229 41.43 -1.95 -21.40
N THR A 230 41.30 -1.43 -22.61
CA THR A 230 41.48 -0.01 -22.90
C THR A 230 40.42 0.83 -22.18
N TYR A 231 39.19 0.37 -22.20
CA TYR A 231 38.07 1.02 -21.49
C TYR A 231 38.31 1.01 -20.00
N ASP A 232 38.65 -0.15 -19.40
CA ASP A 232 38.97 -0.30 -17.99
C ASP A 232 40.13 0.63 -17.56
N ALA A 233 41.18 0.73 -18.38
CA ALA A 233 42.31 1.62 -18.10
C ALA A 233 41.91 3.11 -18.13
N LEU A 234 40.98 3.48 -19.03
CA LEU A 234 40.43 4.84 -19.07
C LEU A 234 39.50 5.14 -17.90
N GLU A 235 38.73 4.16 -17.44
CA GLU A 235 37.97 4.31 -16.19
C GLU A 235 38.89 4.56 -15.00
N ASP A 236 39.96 3.77 -14.87
CA ASP A 236 40.95 3.91 -13.79
C ASP A 236 41.66 5.26 -13.81
N THR A 237 41.93 5.82 -14.98
CA THR A 237 42.71 7.08 -15.14
C THR A 237 41.85 8.32 -15.18
N LEU A 238 40.63 8.26 -15.70
CA LEU A 238 39.78 9.43 -15.88
C LEU A 238 38.62 9.52 -14.88
N LEU A 239 37.98 8.37 -14.52
CA LEU A 239 36.81 8.35 -13.65
C LEU A 239 37.21 8.13 -12.19
N LEU A 240 38.00 7.12 -11.90
CA LEU A 240 38.35 6.72 -10.53
C LEU A 240 39.01 7.84 -9.71
N PRO A 241 39.98 8.62 -10.23
CA PRO A 241 40.57 9.73 -9.47
C PRO A 241 39.55 10.75 -9.01
N ARG A 242 38.52 11.00 -9.83
CA ARG A 242 37.46 11.96 -9.52
C ARG A 242 36.49 11.43 -8.47
N ILE A 243 36.17 10.12 -8.53
CA ILE A 243 35.41 9.47 -7.46
C ILE A 243 36.16 9.58 -6.14
N VAL A 244 37.47 9.30 -6.13
CA VAL A 244 38.31 9.40 -4.91
C VAL A 244 38.34 10.84 -4.37
N THR A 245 38.58 11.83 -5.25
CA THR A 245 38.54 13.25 -4.85
C THR A 245 37.16 13.67 -4.32
N ARG A 246 36.08 13.13 -4.90
CA ARG A 246 34.74 13.38 -4.41
C ARG A 246 34.51 12.77 -3.02
N ILE A 247 34.98 11.54 -2.79
CA ILE A 247 34.92 10.90 -1.46
C ILE A 247 35.67 11.74 -0.44
N GLU A 248 36.87 12.26 -0.76
CA GLU A 248 37.63 13.15 0.13
C GLU A 248 36.89 14.46 0.43
N ALA A 249 36.24 15.05 -0.58
CA ALA A 249 35.42 16.25 -0.41
C ALA A 249 34.20 15.98 0.49
N VAL A 250 33.48 14.86 0.28
CA VAL A 250 32.35 14.46 1.12
C VAL A 250 32.82 14.19 2.55
N LEU A 251 33.94 13.49 2.72
CA LEU A 251 34.52 13.23 4.06
C LEU A 251 34.88 14.54 4.79
N SER A 252 35.49 15.46 4.08
CA SER A 252 35.84 16.78 4.66
C SER A 252 34.59 17.59 5.02
N GLN A 253 33.57 17.57 4.16
CA GLN A 253 32.28 18.22 4.39
C GLN A 253 31.54 17.61 5.58
N ALA A 254 31.48 16.27 5.66
CA ALA A 254 30.82 15.56 6.75
C ALA A 254 31.45 15.85 8.12
N ILE A 255 32.78 16.03 8.14
CA ILE A 255 33.53 16.49 9.36
C ILE A 255 33.09 17.91 9.72
N ALA A 256 33.00 18.82 8.73
CA ALA A 256 32.61 20.21 8.94
C ALA A 256 31.16 20.34 9.42
N ASP A 257 30.26 19.56 8.83
CA ASP A 257 28.85 19.52 9.16
C ASP A 257 28.53 18.72 10.44
N ARG A 258 29.55 18.10 11.04
CA ARG A 258 29.42 17.24 12.22
C ARG A 258 28.46 16.05 12.02
N ASP A 259 28.51 15.45 10.84
CA ASP A 259 27.77 14.24 10.54
C ASP A 259 28.68 12.99 10.68
N PRO A 260 28.61 12.27 11.81
CA PRO A 260 29.49 11.12 12.05
C PRO A 260 29.14 9.91 11.18
N LYS A 261 27.88 9.80 10.71
CA LYS A 261 27.45 8.71 9.83
C LYS A 261 28.06 8.89 8.44
N ALA A 262 27.83 10.04 7.82
CA ALA A 262 28.40 10.33 6.51
C ALA A 262 29.94 10.31 6.53
N ALA A 263 30.57 10.80 7.60
CA ALA A 263 32.01 10.76 7.75
C ALA A 263 32.55 9.33 7.85
N TYR A 264 31.88 8.46 8.61
CA TYR A 264 32.31 7.05 8.75
C TYR A 264 32.12 6.29 7.42
N ASP A 265 30.97 6.42 6.76
CA ASP A 265 30.68 5.76 5.52
C ASP A 265 31.65 6.20 4.41
N ALA A 266 31.93 7.50 4.30
CA ALA A 266 32.91 8.03 3.34
C ALA A 266 34.34 7.56 3.66
N LEU A 267 34.77 7.58 4.94
CA LEU A 267 36.09 7.10 5.36
C LEU A 267 36.24 5.60 5.05
N ARG A 268 35.22 4.79 5.30
CA ARG A 268 35.25 3.34 5.05
C ARG A 268 35.42 3.04 3.56
N VAL A 269 34.60 3.68 2.71
CA VAL A 269 34.69 3.53 1.25
C VAL A 269 36.02 4.04 0.72
N TYR A 270 36.52 5.17 1.28
CA TYR A 270 37.85 5.68 0.95
C TYR A 270 38.94 4.66 1.22
N LEU A 271 38.94 4.06 2.42
CA LEU A 271 39.94 3.08 2.83
C LEU A 271 39.87 1.81 2.00
N MET A 272 38.69 1.38 1.56
CA MET A 272 38.52 0.23 0.68
C MET A 272 39.25 0.38 -0.66
N LEU A 273 39.34 1.60 -1.18
CA LEU A 273 40.05 1.88 -2.43
C LEU A 273 41.58 1.83 -2.28
N TYR A 274 42.13 1.71 -1.05
CA TYR A 274 43.55 1.59 -0.76
C TYR A 274 43.94 0.26 -0.10
N ASP A 275 42.96 -0.57 0.26
CA ASP A 275 43.16 -1.87 0.90
C ASP A 275 42.57 -3.01 0.07
N ARG A 276 43.41 -3.73 -0.65
CA ARG A 276 42.98 -4.82 -1.54
C ARG A 276 42.23 -5.95 -0.82
N ALA A 277 42.58 -6.22 0.43
CA ALA A 277 41.99 -7.31 1.20
C ALA A 277 40.60 -6.97 1.73
N ARG A 278 40.27 -5.66 1.80
CA ARG A 278 39.02 -5.13 2.31
C ARG A 278 38.16 -4.48 1.22
N PHE A 279 38.60 -4.55 -0.04
CA PHE A 279 37.85 -3.98 -1.16
C PHE A 279 36.53 -4.73 -1.38
N ASP A 280 35.42 -4.00 -1.41
CA ASP A 280 34.08 -4.48 -1.72
C ASP A 280 33.47 -3.58 -2.80
N ALA A 281 33.44 -4.11 -4.02
CA ALA A 281 32.97 -3.38 -5.20
C ALA A 281 31.51 -2.90 -5.03
N ALA A 282 30.62 -3.75 -4.52
CA ALA A 282 29.21 -3.42 -4.39
C ALA A 282 28.97 -2.28 -3.38
N GLN A 283 29.76 -2.23 -2.30
CA GLN A 283 29.64 -1.15 -1.31
C GLN A 283 30.16 0.18 -1.85
N VAL A 284 31.27 0.16 -2.60
CA VAL A 284 31.80 1.39 -3.22
C VAL A 284 30.85 1.91 -4.29
N GLU A 285 30.33 1.04 -5.15
CA GLU A 285 29.35 1.38 -6.18
C GLU A 285 28.08 1.99 -5.58
N ALA A 286 27.49 1.31 -4.59
CA ALA A 286 26.28 1.79 -3.92
C ALA A 286 26.47 3.16 -3.28
N TRP A 287 27.64 3.41 -2.67
CA TRP A 287 27.96 4.70 -2.07
C TRP A 287 28.06 5.81 -3.12
N VAL A 288 28.73 5.55 -4.26
CA VAL A 288 28.88 6.53 -5.35
C VAL A 288 27.53 6.87 -5.95
N LEU A 289 26.69 5.86 -6.22
CA LEU A 289 25.36 6.06 -6.80
C LEU A 289 24.43 6.81 -5.83
N ASP A 290 24.53 6.54 -4.55
CA ASP A 290 23.74 7.23 -3.52
C ASP A 290 24.20 8.71 -3.34
N ASP A 291 25.52 8.98 -3.36
CA ASP A 291 26.02 10.36 -3.39
C ASP A 291 25.49 11.12 -4.61
N TRP A 292 25.52 10.50 -5.79
CA TRP A 292 25.00 11.11 -7.01
C TRP A 292 23.46 11.25 -7.01
N ALA A 293 22.76 10.42 -6.25
CA ALA A 293 21.32 10.55 -6.08
C ALA A 293 20.92 11.75 -5.22
N ARG A 294 21.72 12.02 -4.19
CA ARG A 294 21.47 13.09 -3.22
C ARG A 294 22.06 14.43 -3.64
N THR A 295 23.10 14.42 -4.45
CA THR A 295 23.83 15.61 -4.86
C THR A 295 23.97 15.66 -6.38
N ASP A 296 24.12 16.87 -6.93
CA ASP A 296 24.38 17.05 -8.37
C ASP A 296 25.90 16.92 -8.69
N SER A 297 26.60 16.06 -7.97
CA SER A 297 28.05 15.86 -8.17
C SER A 297 28.41 15.28 -9.55
N ALA A 298 27.44 14.61 -10.20
CA ALA A 298 27.56 14.16 -11.58
C ALA A 298 27.41 15.28 -12.62
N ALA A 299 26.97 16.49 -12.25
CA ALA A 299 26.79 17.61 -13.18
C ALA A 299 28.13 18.01 -13.83
N VAL A 300 29.24 17.83 -13.14
CA VAL A 300 30.62 18.05 -13.65
C VAL A 300 30.87 17.22 -14.93
N PHE A 301 30.19 16.09 -15.12
CA PHE A 301 30.28 15.20 -16.27
C PHE A 301 29.17 15.40 -17.30
N GLY A 302 28.42 16.51 -17.27
CA GLY A 302 27.30 16.76 -18.18
C GLY A 302 26.01 16.03 -17.78
N GLY A 303 25.95 15.49 -16.57
CA GLY A 303 24.76 14.87 -15.99
C GLY A 303 24.97 13.44 -15.50
N ARG A 304 24.16 13.06 -14.51
CA ARG A 304 24.22 11.74 -13.83
C ARG A 304 23.96 10.57 -14.76
N ALA A 305 22.94 10.69 -15.63
CA ALA A 305 22.49 9.58 -16.49
C ALA A 305 23.59 9.08 -17.45
N SER A 306 24.46 9.99 -17.94
CA SER A 306 25.56 9.65 -18.82
C SER A 306 26.67 8.84 -18.16
N MET A 307 26.80 8.93 -16.82
CA MET A 307 27.90 8.34 -16.05
C MET A 307 27.52 7.07 -15.27
N ILE A 308 26.22 6.87 -14.97
CA ILE A 308 25.78 5.69 -14.18
C ILE A 308 26.30 4.39 -14.79
N ALA A 309 26.11 4.18 -16.08
CA ALA A 309 26.54 2.96 -16.76
C ALA A 309 28.07 2.72 -16.76
N HIS A 310 28.86 3.78 -16.61
CA HIS A 310 30.32 3.70 -16.49
C HIS A 310 30.73 3.36 -15.05
N VAL A 311 30.04 3.91 -14.04
CA VAL A 311 30.29 3.55 -12.62
C VAL A 311 29.89 2.09 -12.36
N GLU A 312 28.72 1.67 -12.83
CA GLU A 312 28.28 0.27 -12.72
C GLU A 312 29.28 -0.70 -13.40
N GLN A 313 29.90 -0.28 -14.51
CA GLN A 313 30.87 -1.10 -15.21
C GLN A 313 32.23 -1.11 -14.51
N LEU A 314 32.66 0.02 -13.94
CA LEU A 314 33.93 0.14 -13.20
C LEU A 314 33.98 -0.86 -12.02
N PHE A 315 32.84 -1.05 -11.33
CA PHE A 315 32.75 -1.93 -10.17
C PHE A 315 32.16 -3.32 -10.48
N ARG A 316 31.91 -3.64 -11.76
CA ARG A 316 31.33 -4.92 -12.14
C ARG A 316 32.32 -6.08 -12.06
N GLY A 317 31.86 -7.20 -11.52
CA GLY A 317 32.60 -8.46 -11.49
C GLY A 317 33.58 -8.57 -10.32
N GLU A 318 34.63 -9.40 -10.48
CA GLU A 318 35.65 -9.68 -9.44
C GLU A 318 36.85 -8.74 -9.53
N ARG A 319 36.76 -7.65 -10.28
CA ARG A 319 37.84 -6.69 -10.45
C ARG A 319 38.09 -5.93 -9.17
N ILE A 320 39.32 -5.94 -8.69
CA ILE A 320 39.76 -5.13 -7.53
C ILE A 320 40.23 -3.77 -8.05
N VAL A 321 39.43 -2.74 -7.76
CA VAL A 321 39.70 -1.37 -8.14
C VAL A 321 40.48 -0.67 -7.01
N GLN A 322 41.67 -0.16 -7.35
CA GLN A 322 42.49 0.56 -6.38
C GLN A 322 42.71 1.99 -6.85
N SER A 323 42.73 2.91 -5.89
CA SER A 323 42.96 4.32 -6.17
C SER A 323 44.35 4.56 -6.76
N PRO A 324 44.47 5.28 -7.90
CA PRO A 324 45.76 5.70 -8.44
C PRO A 324 46.35 6.92 -7.71
N LEU A 325 45.58 7.58 -6.82
CA LEU A 325 46.00 8.73 -6.08
C LEU A 325 46.77 8.32 -4.80
N ILE A 326 47.63 9.20 -4.34
CA ILE A 326 48.32 9.02 -3.06
C ILE A 326 47.27 9.16 -1.92
N ARG A 327 47.34 8.24 -0.96
CA ARG A 327 46.42 8.21 0.18
C ARG A 327 46.60 9.46 1.07
N ASN A 328 45.50 10.14 1.37
CA ASN A 328 45.46 11.33 2.22
C ASN A 328 45.43 10.97 3.71
N ASP A 329 46.59 10.64 4.30
CA ASP A 329 46.71 10.25 5.71
C ASP A 329 46.36 11.38 6.70
N ALA A 330 46.46 12.66 6.28
CA ALA A 330 46.04 13.78 7.09
C ALA A 330 44.53 13.83 7.29
N LEU A 331 43.77 13.66 6.20
CA LEU A 331 42.32 13.59 6.23
C LEU A 331 41.83 12.37 7.02
N ILE A 332 42.51 11.21 6.86
CA ILE A 332 42.18 9.99 7.63
C ILE A 332 42.32 10.24 9.13
N ARG A 333 43.41 10.86 9.56
CA ARG A 333 43.65 11.19 10.98
C ARG A 333 42.58 12.15 11.52
N GLN A 334 42.25 13.17 10.74
CA GLN A 334 41.21 14.14 11.10
C GLN A 334 39.83 13.47 11.24
N ALA A 335 39.45 12.60 10.28
CA ALA A 335 38.20 11.85 10.31
C ALA A 335 38.15 10.91 11.53
N ARG A 336 39.22 10.17 11.81
CA ARG A 336 39.30 9.29 12.97
C ARG A 336 39.18 10.06 14.30
N ALA A 337 39.84 11.20 14.42
CA ALA A 337 39.74 12.05 15.61
C ALA A 337 38.32 12.59 15.81
N PHE A 338 37.64 12.96 14.72
CA PHE A 338 36.23 13.38 14.75
C PHE A 338 35.32 12.24 15.18
N LEU A 339 35.52 11.03 14.64
CA LEU A 339 34.69 9.85 14.90
C LEU A 339 34.90 9.26 16.31
N ASP A 340 36.09 9.45 16.93
CA ASP A 340 36.37 9.01 18.30
C ASP A 340 35.43 9.68 19.33
N GLY A 341 34.96 10.89 19.06
CA GLY A 341 34.01 11.62 19.90
C GLY A 341 32.52 11.28 19.65
N SER A 342 32.20 10.41 18.72
CA SER A 342 30.83 10.12 18.33
C SER A 342 30.30 8.78 18.87
N ASN A 343 28.95 8.62 18.98
CA ASN A 343 28.31 7.41 19.50
C ASN A 343 28.52 6.21 18.57
N ALA A 344 29.50 5.36 18.88
CA ALA A 344 29.83 4.18 18.10
C ALA A 344 28.67 3.17 18.00
N THR A 345 27.91 3.02 19.09
CA THR A 345 26.74 2.10 19.14
C THR A 345 25.68 2.48 18.14
N GLU A 346 25.36 3.77 18.02
CA GLU A 346 24.34 4.25 17.07
C GLU A 346 24.75 4.04 15.62
N ARG A 347 26.02 4.31 15.29
CA ARG A 347 26.55 4.04 13.93
C ARG A 347 26.50 2.55 13.58
N LEU A 348 26.87 1.69 14.51
CA LEU A 348 26.86 0.24 14.30
C LEU A 348 25.41 -0.28 14.21
N TYR A 349 24.48 0.28 14.97
CA TYR A 349 23.07 -0.03 14.90
C TYR A 349 22.48 0.31 13.52
N GLU A 350 22.72 1.52 13.01
CA GLU A 350 22.24 1.92 11.68
C GLU A 350 22.82 1.05 10.56
N ARG A 351 24.08 0.65 10.67
CA ARG A 351 24.69 -0.29 9.74
C ARG A 351 24.08 -1.69 9.83
N ALA A 352 23.80 -2.17 11.05
CA ALA A 352 23.13 -3.44 11.26
C ALA A 352 21.74 -3.44 10.60
N LYS A 353 20.98 -2.38 10.84
CA LYS A 353 19.66 -2.17 10.23
C LYS A 353 19.71 -2.21 8.70
N ALA A 354 20.60 -1.43 8.09
CA ALA A 354 20.74 -1.37 6.64
C ALA A 354 21.22 -2.70 6.01
N ALA A 355 22.07 -3.45 6.72
CA ALA A 355 22.54 -4.75 6.24
C ALA A 355 21.44 -5.83 6.30
N MET A 356 20.62 -5.79 7.34
CA MET A 356 19.58 -6.79 7.60
C MET A 356 18.25 -6.49 6.90
N ASP A 357 18.01 -5.23 6.53
CA ASP A 357 16.77 -4.80 5.87
C ASP A 357 16.56 -5.50 4.52
N LYS A 358 17.64 -5.83 3.81
CA LYS A 358 17.58 -6.57 2.53
C LYS A 358 17.04 -8.00 2.66
N GLU A 359 17.12 -8.59 3.84
CA GLU A 359 16.67 -9.94 4.14
C GLU A 359 15.42 -9.96 5.02
N ALA A 360 14.91 -8.75 5.34
CA ALA A 360 13.72 -8.60 6.14
C ALA A 360 12.51 -9.23 5.43
N PRO A 361 11.58 -9.84 6.18
CA PRO A 361 10.30 -10.26 5.61
C PRO A 361 9.51 -9.05 5.11
N ASP A 362 8.38 -9.32 4.45
CA ASP A 362 7.49 -8.26 3.98
C ASP A 362 6.95 -7.41 5.14
N GLU A 363 6.65 -6.13 4.85
CA GLU A 363 6.05 -5.21 5.81
C GLU A 363 4.77 -5.78 6.43
N PHE A 364 4.57 -5.53 7.72
CA PHE A 364 3.28 -5.74 8.37
C PHE A 364 2.34 -4.59 8.00
N THR A 365 1.24 -4.88 7.32
CA THR A 365 0.29 -3.88 6.82
C THR A 365 -1.12 -4.15 7.32
N LEU A 366 -1.97 -3.12 7.31
CA LEU A 366 -3.40 -3.28 7.63
C LEU A 366 -4.09 -4.26 6.68
N LEU A 367 -3.74 -4.24 5.39
CA LEU A 367 -4.28 -5.17 4.40
C LEU A 367 -3.88 -6.63 4.69
N ARG A 368 -2.69 -6.85 5.22
CA ARG A 368 -2.19 -8.17 5.56
C ARG A 368 -2.81 -8.72 6.84
N ALA A 369 -2.96 -7.87 7.86
CA ALA A 369 -3.52 -8.23 9.17
C ALA A 369 -5.03 -8.48 9.12
N VAL A 370 -5.76 -7.69 8.34
CA VAL A 370 -7.23 -7.66 8.32
C VAL A 370 -7.82 -8.21 7.01
N GLY A 371 -7.05 -8.14 5.91
CA GLY A 371 -7.50 -8.49 4.57
C GLY A 371 -8.11 -7.29 3.83
N PRO A 372 -8.74 -7.53 2.65
CA PRO A 372 -9.27 -6.48 1.77
C PRO A 372 -10.31 -5.58 2.44
N GLN A 373 -10.98 -6.06 3.48
CA GLN A 373 -11.95 -5.29 4.27
C GLN A 373 -11.31 -4.12 5.03
N ALA A 374 -9.99 -4.10 5.23
CA ALA A 374 -9.30 -2.99 5.89
C ALA A 374 -9.62 -1.64 5.22
N GLY A 375 -9.71 -1.60 3.88
CA GLY A 375 -10.01 -0.40 3.11
C GLY A 375 -11.44 0.13 3.26
N THR A 376 -12.35 -0.65 3.81
CA THR A 376 -13.75 -0.23 4.03
C THR A 376 -14.02 0.30 5.43
N VAL A 377 -13.10 0.09 6.38
CA VAL A 377 -13.30 0.45 7.79
C VAL A 377 -12.17 1.28 8.39
N PHE A 378 -10.94 1.16 7.88
CA PHE A 378 -9.78 1.87 8.41
C PHE A 378 -9.24 2.92 7.46
N THR A 379 -8.71 3.96 8.05
CA THR A 379 -7.86 4.97 7.42
C THR A 379 -6.69 5.29 8.34
N ARG A 380 -5.73 6.07 7.85
CA ARG A 380 -4.58 6.51 8.64
C ARG A 380 -4.63 8.01 8.88
N ALA A 381 -4.36 8.44 10.10
CA ALA A 381 -4.32 9.86 10.46
C ALA A 381 -3.24 10.62 9.68
N SER A 382 -2.12 9.96 9.39
CA SER A 382 -1.02 10.50 8.56
C SER A 382 -1.35 10.62 7.07
N GLY A 383 -2.45 10.02 6.60
CA GLY A 383 -2.78 9.90 5.18
C GLY A 383 -1.95 8.84 4.42
N ALA A 384 -1.11 8.08 5.12
CA ALA A 384 -0.31 7.02 4.49
C ALA A 384 -1.21 5.90 3.92
N PRO A 385 -0.81 5.25 2.80
CA PRO A 385 -1.55 4.13 2.25
C PRO A 385 -1.67 2.96 3.22
N LEU A 386 -2.79 2.22 3.17
CA LEU A 386 -3.01 1.03 4.01
C LEU A 386 -2.07 -0.15 3.65
N ALA A 387 -1.47 -0.11 2.47
CA ALA A 387 -0.46 -1.05 2.02
C ALA A 387 0.93 -0.77 2.61
N ARG A 388 1.12 0.35 3.31
CA ARG A 388 2.34 0.69 4.02
C ARG A 388 2.14 0.51 5.53
N GLY A 389 3.10 -0.09 6.20
CA GLY A 389 2.94 -0.43 7.61
C GLY A 389 4.22 -0.40 8.41
N VAL A 390 4.43 -1.41 9.25
CA VAL A 390 5.67 -1.59 10.00
C VAL A 390 6.68 -2.30 9.10
N PRO A 391 7.89 -1.77 8.91
CA PRO A 391 8.91 -2.42 8.09
C PRO A 391 9.17 -3.86 8.52
N GLY A 392 9.43 -4.74 7.57
CA GLY A 392 9.57 -6.17 7.83
C GLY A 392 10.62 -6.53 8.88
N LEU A 393 11.69 -5.74 8.97
CA LEU A 393 12.71 -5.91 10.01
C LEU A 393 12.13 -5.75 11.42
N PHE A 394 11.11 -4.91 11.63
CA PHE A 394 10.44 -4.68 12.92
C PHE A 394 9.17 -5.52 13.10
N THR A 395 9.14 -6.71 12.50
CA THR A 395 8.12 -7.74 12.74
C THR A 395 8.68 -8.84 13.64
N PHE A 396 7.82 -9.68 14.19
CA PHE A 396 8.26 -10.85 15.00
C PHE A 396 9.24 -11.74 14.22
N ASP A 397 8.90 -12.07 12.99
CA ASP A 397 9.76 -12.86 12.11
C ASP A 397 11.06 -12.11 11.75
N GLY A 398 10.97 -10.79 11.49
CA GLY A 398 12.14 -9.94 11.24
C GLY A 398 13.10 -9.92 12.42
N TYR A 399 12.56 -9.82 13.64
CA TYR A 399 13.36 -9.92 14.85
C TYR A 399 13.98 -11.31 15.03
N ARG A 400 13.14 -12.36 15.09
CA ARG A 400 13.59 -13.71 15.44
C ARG A 400 14.43 -14.40 14.37
N ARG A 401 14.08 -14.22 13.08
CA ARG A 401 14.72 -14.93 11.99
C ARG A 401 15.89 -14.19 11.37
N VAL A 402 15.86 -12.86 11.41
CA VAL A 402 16.89 -12.02 10.77
C VAL A 402 17.75 -11.34 11.82
N PHE A 403 17.19 -10.42 12.60
CA PHE A 403 17.99 -9.56 13.48
C PHE A 403 18.70 -10.37 14.59
N ASP A 404 17.97 -11.15 15.40
CA ASP A 404 18.52 -11.87 16.55
C ASP A 404 19.55 -12.94 16.13
N LYS A 405 19.29 -13.65 15.04
CA LYS A 405 20.21 -14.66 14.51
C LYS A 405 21.51 -14.07 13.97
N ARG A 406 21.46 -12.91 13.35
CA ARG A 406 22.61 -12.29 12.69
C ARG A 406 23.35 -11.29 13.54
N LEU A 407 22.73 -10.82 14.63
CA LEU A 407 23.30 -9.75 15.44
C LEU A 407 24.71 -10.08 15.96
N ALA A 408 24.90 -11.27 16.52
CA ALA A 408 26.21 -11.68 17.06
C ALA A 408 27.30 -11.76 15.97
N GLU A 409 26.96 -12.32 14.81
CA GLU A 409 27.88 -12.40 13.66
C GLU A 409 28.17 -11.00 13.10
N PHE A 410 27.14 -10.19 12.94
CA PHE A 410 27.29 -8.81 12.50
C PHE A 410 28.18 -8.00 13.43
N VAL A 411 27.95 -8.05 14.75
CA VAL A 411 28.76 -7.31 15.73
C VAL A 411 30.20 -7.75 15.68
N ARG A 412 30.47 -9.05 15.53
CA ARG A 412 31.82 -9.55 15.37
C ARG A 412 32.49 -8.94 14.13
N THR A 413 31.85 -9.03 12.96
CA THR A 413 32.37 -8.49 11.70
C THR A 413 32.47 -6.96 11.75
N ALA A 414 31.47 -6.31 12.32
CA ALA A 414 31.42 -4.85 12.44
C ALA A 414 32.50 -4.30 13.36
N ARG A 415 32.91 -5.03 14.41
CA ARG A 415 34.07 -4.68 15.25
C ARG A 415 35.40 -4.77 14.50
N GLU A 416 35.55 -5.80 13.69
CA GLU A 416 36.73 -5.95 12.83
C GLU A 416 36.82 -4.82 11.83
N ASP A 417 35.67 -4.47 11.21
CA ASP A 417 35.58 -3.35 10.30
C ASP A 417 35.83 -2.01 11.02
N ASP A 418 35.21 -1.78 12.17
CA ASP A 418 35.39 -0.54 12.94
C ASP A 418 36.83 -0.40 13.43
N ALA A 419 37.44 -1.49 13.91
CA ALA A 419 38.85 -1.49 14.28
C ALA A 419 39.76 -1.13 13.10
N TRP A 420 39.48 -1.67 11.91
CA TRP A 420 40.21 -1.34 10.68
C TRP A 420 40.01 0.11 10.26
N VAL A 421 38.76 0.58 10.18
CA VAL A 421 38.43 1.95 9.79
C VAL A 421 39.06 2.96 10.75
N MET A 422 38.96 2.71 12.05
CA MET A 422 39.50 3.59 13.11
C MET A 422 41.01 3.42 13.29
N GLY A 423 41.64 2.41 12.68
CA GLY A 423 43.07 2.15 12.80
C GLY A 423 43.49 1.72 14.21
N ARG A 424 42.60 1.09 14.96
CA ARG A 424 42.90 0.53 16.28
C ARG A 424 43.55 -0.84 16.14
N ALA A 425 44.56 -1.09 16.94
CA ALA A 425 45.21 -2.41 16.96
C ALA A 425 44.20 -3.48 17.40
N TYR A 426 43.99 -4.48 16.55
CA TYR A 426 43.13 -5.60 16.84
C TYR A 426 43.71 -6.42 18.01
N LEU A 427 42.96 -6.58 19.09
CA LEU A 427 43.34 -7.47 20.19
C LEU A 427 43.49 -8.89 19.68
N GLY A 428 44.63 -9.51 19.90
CA GLY A 428 44.96 -10.82 19.33
C GLY A 428 43.97 -11.93 19.74
N ASP A 429 43.84 -12.96 18.91
CA ASP A 429 42.88 -14.07 19.02
C ASP A 429 42.85 -14.76 20.40
N ALA A 430 43.97 -14.72 21.15
CA ALA A 430 44.03 -15.31 22.50
C ALA A 430 43.27 -14.50 23.56
N GLN A 431 43.28 -13.19 23.50
CA GLN A 431 42.50 -12.33 24.41
C GLN A 431 41.01 -12.31 24.05
N LYS A 432 40.68 -12.47 22.75
CA LYS A 432 39.29 -12.68 22.32
C LYS A 432 38.68 -13.94 22.90
N LYS A 433 39.35 -15.10 22.75
CA LYS A 433 38.88 -16.37 23.28
C LYS A 433 38.70 -16.35 24.81
N THR A 434 39.55 -15.64 25.52
CA THR A 434 39.42 -15.53 26.98
C THR A 434 38.23 -14.65 27.39
N ALA A 435 37.94 -13.57 26.66
CA ALA A 435 36.77 -12.74 26.85
C ALA A 435 35.47 -13.43 26.43
N GLU A 436 35.47 -14.16 25.33
CA GLU A 436 34.33 -15.00 24.86
C GLU A 436 34.01 -16.10 25.86
N ILE A 437 35.02 -16.80 26.41
CA ILE A 437 34.81 -17.83 27.42
C ILE A 437 34.31 -17.22 28.73
N ALA A 438 34.81 -16.05 29.14
CA ALA A 438 34.36 -15.37 30.36
C ALA A 438 32.91 -14.87 30.22
N ASN A 439 32.52 -14.33 29.07
CA ASN A 439 31.15 -13.92 28.77
C ASN A 439 30.20 -15.12 28.63
N ALA A 440 30.61 -16.21 27.98
CA ALA A 440 29.83 -17.45 27.88
C ALA A 440 29.63 -18.11 29.27
N LEU A 441 30.63 -18.06 30.16
CA LEU A 441 30.48 -18.53 31.53
C LEU A 441 29.60 -17.62 32.40
N ALA A 442 29.52 -16.31 32.07
CA ALA A 442 28.65 -15.35 32.76
C ALA A 442 27.20 -15.35 32.22
N GLY A 443 26.93 -16.06 31.13
CA GLY A 443 25.60 -16.06 30.48
C GLY A 443 25.18 -14.68 29.97
N ALA A 444 26.11 -13.75 29.82
CA ALA A 444 25.89 -12.39 29.37
C ALA A 444 26.31 -12.22 27.90
N ASP A 445 25.45 -11.66 27.07
CA ASP A 445 25.85 -11.21 25.75
C ASP A 445 26.93 -10.11 25.85
N ASP A 446 27.70 -10.00 24.78
CA ASP A 446 28.70 -8.91 24.68
C ASP A 446 28.01 -7.53 24.86
N PRO A 447 28.56 -6.63 25.70
CA PRO A 447 27.97 -5.34 26.03
C PRO A 447 27.55 -4.50 24.80
N LEU A 448 28.28 -4.61 23.68
CA LEU A 448 27.93 -3.93 22.44
C LEU A 448 26.74 -4.58 21.75
N THR A 449 26.68 -5.91 21.76
CA THR A 449 25.55 -6.68 21.25
C THR A 449 24.27 -6.31 21.99
N ASP A 450 24.35 -6.24 23.34
CA ASP A 450 23.24 -5.81 24.17
C ASP A 450 22.83 -4.35 23.91
N ALA A 451 23.79 -3.46 23.73
CA ALA A 451 23.49 -2.06 23.44
C ALA A 451 22.78 -1.89 22.09
N ILE A 452 23.23 -2.60 21.04
CA ILE A 452 22.58 -2.59 19.72
C ILE A 452 21.21 -3.23 19.77
N ARG A 453 21.05 -4.36 20.51
CA ARG A 453 19.74 -5.00 20.71
C ARG A 453 18.78 -4.07 21.41
N ARG A 454 19.19 -3.37 22.46
CA ARG A 454 18.36 -2.40 23.17
C ARG A 454 17.91 -1.27 22.24
N GLN A 455 18.79 -0.72 21.43
CA GLN A 455 18.48 0.32 20.48
C GLN A 455 17.44 -0.15 19.45
N TYR A 456 17.63 -1.35 18.92
CA TYR A 456 16.67 -1.98 18.01
C TYR A 456 15.30 -2.19 18.67
N LEU A 457 15.25 -2.73 19.90
CA LEU A 457 13.97 -2.97 20.59
C LEU A 457 13.24 -1.68 20.95
N ILE A 458 13.98 -0.60 21.24
CA ILE A 458 13.39 0.73 21.43
C ILE A 458 12.75 1.22 20.12
N GLU A 459 13.46 1.13 19.01
CA GLU A 459 12.92 1.51 17.69
C GLU A 459 11.75 0.59 17.28
N TYR A 460 11.85 -0.72 17.55
CA TYR A 460 10.77 -1.68 17.36
C TYR A 460 9.48 -1.21 18.03
N ALA A 461 9.55 -0.89 19.31
CA ALA A 461 8.42 -0.42 20.07
C ALA A 461 7.88 0.92 19.53
N GLN A 462 8.75 1.82 19.10
CA GLN A 462 8.37 3.10 18.50
C GLN A 462 7.65 2.93 17.16
N GLN A 463 8.11 2.04 16.30
CA GLN A 463 7.46 1.74 15.01
C GLN A 463 6.03 1.19 15.23
N TRP A 464 5.86 0.29 16.20
CA TRP A 464 4.56 -0.27 16.54
C TRP A 464 3.64 0.76 17.20
N ASP A 465 4.13 1.58 18.12
CA ASP A 465 3.35 2.66 18.72
C ASP A 465 2.88 3.67 17.66
N ALA A 466 3.78 4.08 16.78
CA ALA A 466 3.46 4.99 15.69
C ALA A 466 2.41 4.38 14.74
N PHE A 467 2.58 3.12 14.37
CA PHE A 467 1.65 2.42 13.48
C PHE A 467 0.25 2.27 14.11
N LEU A 468 0.17 1.73 15.33
CA LEU A 468 -1.10 1.53 16.02
C LEU A 468 -1.78 2.85 16.38
N GLY A 469 -0.99 3.86 16.76
CA GLY A 469 -1.46 5.19 17.07
C GLY A 469 -1.99 5.98 15.86
N ASP A 470 -1.56 5.61 14.66
CA ASP A 470 -1.97 6.28 13.41
C ASP A 470 -3.29 5.73 12.82
N ILE A 471 -3.77 4.59 13.31
CA ILE A 471 -4.98 3.94 12.79
C ILE A 471 -6.23 4.70 13.24
N ARG A 472 -7.11 4.96 12.29
CA ARG A 472 -8.41 5.62 12.48
C ARG A 472 -9.50 4.84 11.77
N THR A 473 -10.75 5.09 12.16
CA THR A 473 -11.92 4.63 11.39
C THR A 473 -12.16 5.54 10.19
N ILE A 474 -12.67 4.99 9.11
CA ILE A 474 -13.14 5.77 7.97
C ILE A 474 -14.36 6.58 8.40
N GLY A 475 -14.41 7.86 8.01
CA GLY A 475 -15.53 8.76 8.18
C GLY A 475 -16.46 8.74 6.98
N GLY A 476 -17.76 8.55 7.24
CA GLY A 476 -18.81 8.68 6.24
C GLY A 476 -19.36 10.11 6.17
N THR A 477 -20.19 10.32 5.16
CA THR A 477 -20.98 11.56 4.99
C THR A 477 -22.45 11.36 5.37
N SER A 478 -22.81 10.18 5.87
CA SER A 478 -24.17 9.80 6.24
C SER A 478 -24.18 8.79 7.38
N LEU A 479 -25.23 8.85 8.21
CA LEU A 479 -25.46 7.91 9.31
C LEU A 479 -25.58 6.46 8.82
N ALA A 480 -26.21 6.24 7.67
CA ALA A 480 -26.32 4.91 7.06
C ALA A 480 -24.95 4.30 6.72
N PHE A 481 -24.00 5.10 6.24
CA PHE A 481 -22.63 4.63 6.01
C PHE A 481 -21.93 4.28 7.33
N ASP A 482 -22.07 5.12 8.34
CA ASP A 482 -21.47 4.89 9.66
C ASP A 482 -22.02 3.62 10.32
N LEU A 483 -23.31 3.33 10.14
CA LEU A 483 -23.92 2.07 10.59
C LEU A 483 -23.30 0.84 9.90
N VAL A 484 -22.98 0.91 8.62
CA VAL A 484 -22.31 -0.19 7.90
C VAL A 484 -20.91 -0.41 8.47
N VAL A 485 -20.14 0.67 8.67
CA VAL A 485 -18.79 0.58 9.27
C VAL A 485 -18.86 0.04 10.70
N LEU A 486 -19.76 0.56 11.52
CA LEU A 486 -19.94 0.13 12.91
C LEU A 486 -20.37 -1.34 13.00
N ARG A 487 -21.27 -1.79 12.13
CA ARG A 487 -21.69 -3.18 12.02
C ARG A 487 -20.49 -4.10 11.73
N SER A 488 -19.58 -3.67 10.88
CA SER A 488 -18.36 -4.44 10.57
C SER A 488 -17.46 -4.58 11.80
N PHE A 489 -17.38 -3.55 12.66
CA PHE A 489 -16.62 -3.60 13.91
C PHE A 489 -17.33 -4.38 15.03
N ALA A 490 -18.66 -4.42 15.03
CA ALA A 490 -19.46 -5.18 16.00
C ALA A 490 -19.59 -6.67 15.66
N ALA A 491 -19.14 -7.11 14.50
CA ALA A 491 -19.18 -8.50 14.06
C ALA A 491 -18.27 -9.40 14.92
N PRO A 492 -18.60 -10.69 15.12
CA PRO A 492 -17.82 -11.63 15.93
C PRO A 492 -16.36 -11.83 15.45
N ASP A 493 -16.08 -11.63 14.18
CA ASP A 493 -14.73 -11.64 13.60
C ASP A 493 -14.40 -10.24 13.05
N SER A 494 -14.38 -9.27 13.96
CA SER A 494 -14.25 -7.89 13.58
C SER A 494 -12.86 -7.57 13.01
N PRO A 495 -12.78 -6.63 12.04
CA PRO A 495 -11.50 -6.13 11.53
C PRO A 495 -10.57 -5.62 12.64
N LEU A 496 -11.14 -5.01 13.69
CA LEU A 496 -10.38 -4.49 14.83
C LEU A 496 -9.81 -5.62 15.69
N GLU A 497 -10.58 -6.68 15.88
CA GLU A 497 -10.13 -7.88 16.62
C GLU A 497 -9.01 -8.61 15.87
N ARG A 498 -9.15 -8.82 14.57
CA ARG A 498 -8.09 -9.41 13.72
C ARG A 498 -6.82 -8.60 13.78
N LEU A 499 -6.92 -7.27 13.64
CA LEU A 499 -5.78 -6.38 13.76
C LEU A 499 -5.12 -6.49 15.15
N ALA A 500 -5.92 -6.45 16.21
CA ALA A 500 -5.40 -6.53 17.57
C ALA A 500 -4.70 -7.86 17.85
N ARG A 501 -5.27 -8.98 17.40
CA ARG A 501 -4.64 -10.31 17.55
C ARG A 501 -3.32 -10.39 16.77
N ALA A 502 -3.30 -9.89 15.54
CA ALA A 502 -2.08 -9.82 14.74
C ALA A 502 -1.02 -8.93 15.41
N ALA A 503 -1.42 -7.75 15.91
CA ALA A 503 -0.51 -6.84 16.59
C ALA A 503 0.04 -7.44 17.91
N VAL A 504 -0.79 -8.17 18.68
CA VAL A 504 -0.33 -8.89 19.90
C VAL A 504 0.71 -9.95 19.55
N HIS A 505 0.50 -10.70 18.47
CA HIS A 505 1.49 -11.67 18.00
C HIS A 505 2.84 -10.99 17.72
N GLU A 506 2.82 -9.91 17.00
CA GLU A 506 4.02 -9.18 16.61
C GLU A 506 4.71 -8.49 17.81
N THR A 507 3.93 -7.97 18.77
CA THR A 507 4.46 -7.21 19.92
C THR A 507 4.70 -8.06 21.17
N THR A 508 4.68 -9.39 21.05
CA THR A 508 5.01 -10.34 22.15
C THR A 508 6.26 -11.12 21.77
N LEU A 509 7.41 -10.53 22.00
CA LEU A 509 8.70 -11.08 21.57
C LEU A 509 9.21 -12.19 22.47
N ALA A 510 8.94 -12.14 23.79
CA ALA A 510 9.46 -13.09 24.77
C ALA A 510 8.78 -14.48 24.75
N GLN A 511 7.82 -14.73 23.83
CA GLN A 511 7.23 -16.05 23.66
C GLN A 511 8.15 -16.97 22.85
N PRO A 512 8.37 -18.22 23.30
CA PRO A 512 9.09 -19.19 22.51
C PRO A 512 8.31 -19.52 21.23
N GLU A 513 9.00 -19.58 20.10
CA GLU A 513 8.44 -19.97 18.81
C GLU A 513 7.70 -21.31 18.95
N ALA A 514 6.40 -21.33 18.69
CA ALA A 514 5.59 -22.55 18.68
C ALA A 514 5.95 -23.36 17.42
N SER A 515 7.03 -24.15 17.48
CA SER A 515 7.43 -25.01 16.38
C SER A 515 6.51 -26.23 16.33
N ALA A 516 5.72 -26.32 15.27
CA ALA A 516 4.81 -27.43 14.98
C ALA A 516 5.50 -28.79 14.72
N ASP A 517 6.82 -28.80 14.50
CA ASP A 517 7.59 -29.99 14.09
C ASP A 517 8.83 -30.24 14.96
N ARG A 518 8.65 -30.40 16.27
CA ARG A 518 9.76 -30.88 17.09
C ARG A 518 9.67 -32.39 17.28
N SER A 519 10.74 -33.10 16.86
CA SER A 519 10.91 -34.55 17.14
C SER A 519 10.90 -34.83 18.66
N PHE A 520 10.49 -36.02 19.07
CA PHE A 520 10.42 -36.43 20.48
C PHE A 520 11.73 -36.20 21.26
N LEU A 521 12.88 -36.40 20.62
CA LEU A 521 14.19 -36.14 21.22
C LEU A 521 14.47 -34.64 21.44
N GLN A 522 14.00 -33.76 20.53
CA GLN A 522 14.09 -32.32 20.73
C GLN A 522 13.14 -31.79 21.80
N LYS A 523 11.98 -32.43 22.00
CA LYS A 523 11.08 -32.10 23.12
C LYS A 523 11.69 -32.49 24.46
N ALA A 524 12.38 -33.63 24.57
CA ALA A 524 13.05 -34.06 25.77
C ALA A 524 14.27 -33.17 26.12
N SER A 525 15.07 -32.79 25.13
CA SER A 525 16.19 -31.87 25.34
C SER A 525 15.72 -30.43 25.67
N ALA A 526 14.60 -29.98 25.07
CA ALA A 526 13.97 -28.69 25.38
C ALA A 526 13.38 -28.67 26.81
N GLN A 527 12.83 -29.77 27.32
CA GLN A 527 12.36 -29.87 28.72
C GLN A 527 13.53 -29.84 29.72
N LEU A 528 14.67 -30.46 29.40
CA LEU A 528 15.87 -30.41 30.24
C LEU A 528 16.50 -29.01 30.23
N SER A 529 16.55 -28.33 29.08
CA SER A 529 17.01 -26.96 28.98
C SER A 529 16.06 -25.96 29.66
N GLN A 530 14.76 -26.15 29.56
CA GLN A 530 13.76 -25.35 30.31
C GLN A 530 13.86 -25.52 31.83
N GLN A 531 14.21 -26.72 32.32
CA GLN A 531 14.45 -26.92 33.76
C GLN A 531 15.76 -26.28 34.23
N ALA A 532 16.79 -26.31 33.41
CA ALA A 532 18.05 -25.60 33.66
C ALA A 532 17.88 -24.07 33.55
N ASP A 533 17.12 -23.58 32.59
CA ASP A 533 16.81 -22.13 32.41
C ASP A 533 15.90 -21.62 33.57
N LYS A 534 14.97 -22.43 34.09
CA LYS A 534 14.20 -22.13 35.33
C LYS A 534 15.07 -22.04 36.58
N ALA A 535 16.14 -22.83 36.65
CA ALA A 535 17.08 -22.80 37.78
C ALA A 535 18.07 -21.62 37.72
N LEU A 536 18.37 -21.12 36.51
CA LEU A 536 19.33 -20.00 36.25
C LEU A 536 18.64 -18.64 36.13
N GLY A 537 17.31 -18.57 36.16
CA GLY A 537 16.53 -17.36 35.96
C GLY A 537 16.34 -17.04 34.47
N VAL A 538 15.37 -16.19 34.20
CA VAL A 538 15.04 -15.69 32.85
C VAL A 538 16.31 -15.13 32.18
N ARG A 539 16.61 -15.56 30.94
CA ARG A 539 17.76 -15.05 30.18
C ARG A 539 17.78 -13.53 30.17
N ALA A 540 18.96 -12.94 30.27
CA ALA A 540 19.11 -11.46 30.25
C ALA A 540 18.44 -10.84 29.02
N GLN A 541 18.52 -11.51 27.88
CA GLN A 541 17.85 -11.13 26.64
C GLN A 541 16.33 -11.07 26.76
N GLU A 542 15.71 -12.11 27.32
CA GLU A 542 14.24 -12.19 27.48
C GLU A 542 13.72 -11.09 28.45
N ARG A 543 14.50 -10.70 29.45
CA ARG A 543 14.18 -9.54 30.30
C ARG A 543 14.15 -8.24 29.51
N VAL A 544 15.13 -8.02 28.63
CA VAL A 544 15.21 -6.81 27.80
C VAL A 544 14.06 -6.76 26.80
N GLU A 545 13.71 -7.89 26.16
CA GLU A 545 12.57 -8.00 25.26
C GLU A 545 11.26 -7.66 25.98
N ARG A 546 11.06 -8.23 27.18
CA ARG A 546 9.89 -7.93 28.03
C ARG A 546 9.83 -6.48 28.46
N GLU A 547 10.94 -5.93 28.93
CA GLU A 547 11.01 -4.57 29.46
C GLU A 547 10.72 -3.53 28.36
N LEU A 548 11.32 -3.69 27.18
CA LEU A 548 11.29 -2.67 26.14
C LEU A 548 10.09 -2.81 25.18
N VAL A 549 9.60 -4.03 24.94
CA VAL A 549 8.53 -4.28 23.99
C VAL A 549 7.29 -4.87 24.67
N ASP A 550 7.38 -6.07 25.27
CA ASP A 550 6.21 -6.78 25.74
C ASP A 550 5.41 -6.00 26.82
N ASN A 551 6.08 -5.37 27.76
CA ASN A 551 5.44 -4.58 28.82
C ASN A 551 4.79 -3.30 28.25
N ARG A 552 5.34 -2.72 27.20
CA ARG A 552 4.79 -1.54 26.56
C ARG A 552 3.43 -1.83 25.91
N PHE A 553 3.28 -3.04 25.37
CA PHE A 553 2.03 -3.50 24.75
C PHE A 553 1.21 -4.44 25.65
N ALA A 554 1.54 -4.52 26.94
CA ALA A 554 0.84 -5.37 27.90
C ALA A 554 -0.67 -5.10 27.93
N GLY A 555 -1.11 -3.84 27.89
CA GLY A 555 -2.52 -3.49 27.84
C GLY A 555 -3.24 -3.99 26.57
N LEU A 556 -2.57 -4.00 25.42
CA LEU A 556 -3.12 -4.57 24.18
C LEU A 556 -3.23 -6.10 24.28
N ARG A 557 -2.23 -6.73 24.87
CA ARG A 557 -2.23 -8.18 25.11
C ARG A 557 -3.30 -8.57 26.10
N GLU A 558 -3.44 -7.84 27.20
CA GLU A 558 -4.51 -8.07 28.19
C GLU A 558 -5.90 -7.93 27.56
N MET A 559 -6.10 -6.93 26.71
CA MET A 559 -7.34 -6.73 25.98
C MET A 559 -7.72 -7.94 25.12
N VAL A 560 -6.73 -8.54 24.43
CA VAL A 560 -6.95 -9.66 23.50
C VAL A 560 -7.00 -11.00 24.20
N THR A 561 -6.12 -11.25 25.16
CA THR A 561 -5.92 -12.56 25.78
C THR A 561 -6.56 -12.69 27.17
N GLY A 562 -7.00 -11.60 27.78
CA GLY A 562 -7.45 -11.54 29.17
C GLY A 562 -6.31 -11.62 30.20
N ARG A 563 -5.04 -11.51 29.74
CA ARG A 563 -3.85 -11.60 30.60
C ARG A 563 -2.83 -10.55 30.21
N ALA A 564 -2.37 -9.77 31.16
CA ALA A 564 -1.31 -8.79 30.95
C ALA A 564 0.08 -9.43 30.88
N ASP A 565 0.28 -10.53 31.62
CA ASP A 565 1.59 -11.15 31.82
C ASP A 565 1.90 -12.24 30.80
N THR A 566 3.17 -12.28 30.34
CA THR A 566 3.71 -13.35 29.49
C THR A 566 4.19 -14.57 30.31
N GLN A 567 4.12 -14.50 31.62
CA GLN A 567 4.62 -15.57 32.46
C GLN A 567 3.80 -16.86 32.31
N THR A 568 4.49 -17.93 31.96
CA THR A 568 4.02 -19.30 31.82
C THR A 568 3.65 -19.98 33.17
N ASP A 569 3.69 -19.27 34.29
CA ASP A 569 3.40 -19.74 35.62
C ASP A 569 1.91 -19.82 35.99
N ALA A 570 1.04 -19.61 35.01
CA ALA A 570 -0.37 -19.93 35.19
C ALA A 570 -0.49 -21.45 35.34
N ARG A 571 -0.85 -21.90 36.54
CA ARG A 571 -1.23 -23.31 36.84
C ARG A 571 -2.13 -23.80 35.70
N PRO A 572 -1.88 -25.00 35.13
CA PRO A 572 -2.81 -25.59 34.16
C PRO A 572 -4.20 -25.66 34.77
N GLY A 573 -5.14 -24.88 34.23
CA GLY A 573 -6.53 -24.87 34.75
C GLY A 573 -7.00 -23.55 35.39
N ALA A 574 -6.18 -22.50 35.47
CA ALA A 574 -6.68 -21.17 35.85
C ALA A 574 -7.61 -20.64 34.74
N PRO A 575 -8.87 -20.23 35.06
CA PRO A 575 -9.79 -19.73 34.06
C PRO A 575 -9.16 -18.51 33.36
N ALA A 576 -9.16 -18.51 32.03
CA ALA A 576 -8.81 -17.32 31.26
C ALA A 576 -9.75 -16.20 31.72
N GLY A 577 -9.20 -15.06 32.12
CA GLY A 577 -9.99 -13.86 32.35
C GLY A 577 -10.86 -13.58 31.12
N LYS A 578 -12.04 -13.01 31.30
CA LYS A 578 -12.87 -12.61 30.16
C LYS A 578 -12.04 -11.66 29.28
N SER A 579 -11.96 -11.97 27.99
CA SER A 579 -11.27 -11.12 27.02
C SER A 579 -11.91 -9.71 27.04
N GLY A 580 -11.08 -8.68 27.01
CA GLY A 580 -11.57 -7.31 26.88
C GLY A 580 -12.28 -7.06 25.55
N LEU A 581 -12.03 -7.93 24.56
CA LEU A 581 -12.69 -7.90 23.26
C LEU A 581 -14.20 -8.10 23.34
N ASP A 582 -14.67 -9.00 24.26
CA ASP A 582 -16.10 -9.21 24.48
C ASP A 582 -16.77 -7.93 25.04
N ALA A 583 -16.08 -7.22 25.91
CA ALA A 583 -16.58 -5.93 26.43
C ALA A 583 -16.66 -4.87 25.33
N VAL A 584 -15.66 -4.82 24.44
CA VAL A 584 -15.66 -3.93 23.28
C VAL A 584 -16.80 -4.29 22.32
N ALA A 585 -16.99 -5.58 22.03
CA ALA A 585 -18.08 -6.04 21.16
C ALA A 585 -19.45 -5.65 21.73
N ASN A 586 -19.67 -5.80 23.03
CA ASN A 586 -20.91 -5.39 23.66
C ASN A 586 -21.13 -3.87 23.57
N LEU A 587 -20.10 -3.07 23.86
CA LEU A 587 -20.18 -1.60 23.73
C LEU A 587 -20.50 -1.17 22.30
N LEU A 588 -19.90 -1.82 21.30
CA LEU A 588 -20.16 -1.54 19.88
C LEU A 588 -21.57 -1.96 19.47
N ASN A 589 -22.07 -3.09 19.96
CA ASN A 589 -23.44 -3.54 19.70
C ASN A 589 -24.49 -2.61 20.35
N ASP A 590 -24.25 -2.18 21.60
CA ASP A 590 -25.11 -1.20 22.29
C ASP A 590 -25.15 0.13 21.50
N TYR A 591 -23.99 0.58 21.05
CA TYR A 591 -23.88 1.79 20.26
C TYR A 591 -24.52 1.66 18.88
N TYR A 592 -24.31 0.52 18.20
CA TYR A 592 -24.98 0.20 16.94
C TYR A 592 -26.51 0.23 17.07
N THR A 593 -27.05 -0.37 18.12
CA THR A 593 -28.49 -0.37 18.40
C THR A 593 -28.99 1.05 18.62
N ALA A 594 -28.29 1.85 19.41
CA ALA A 594 -28.67 3.24 19.67
C ALA A 594 -28.64 4.12 18.40
N LEU A 595 -27.64 3.95 17.55
CA LEU A 595 -27.56 4.66 16.26
C LEU A 595 -28.63 4.18 15.27
N THR A 596 -28.95 2.90 15.23
CA THR A 596 -30.03 2.36 14.38
C THR A 596 -31.37 2.97 14.80
N VAL A 597 -31.67 3.01 16.12
CA VAL A 597 -32.89 3.66 16.62
C VAL A 597 -32.91 5.16 16.27
N SER A 598 -31.74 5.81 16.31
CA SER A 598 -31.63 7.22 15.94
C SER A 598 -31.87 7.44 14.44
N ASP A 599 -31.34 6.57 13.59
CA ASP A 599 -31.54 6.61 12.13
C ASP A 599 -33.00 6.39 11.76
N ASP A 600 -33.63 5.37 12.35
CA ASP A 600 -35.05 5.08 12.15
C ASP A 600 -35.93 6.27 12.60
N ALA A 601 -35.62 6.89 13.75
CA ALA A 601 -36.35 8.05 14.22
C ALA A 601 -36.21 9.22 13.23
N LEU A 602 -35.00 9.55 12.77
CA LEU A 602 -34.76 10.62 11.80
C LEU A 602 -35.40 10.36 10.45
N ALA A 603 -35.38 9.11 9.98
CA ALA A 603 -36.06 8.69 8.74
C ALA A 603 -37.59 8.90 8.84
N ASN A 604 -38.16 8.67 10.02
CA ASN A 604 -39.57 8.89 10.31
C ASN A 604 -39.91 10.34 10.75
N ASN A 605 -38.99 11.29 10.54
CA ASN A 605 -39.13 12.69 10.94
C ASN A 605 -39.50 12.89 12.44
N SER A 606 -39.02 12.01 13.31
CA SER A 606 -39.15 12.06 14.75
C SER A 606 -37.82 12.32 15.44
N MET A 607 -37.88 12.94 16.63
CA MET A 607 -36.68 13.19 17.41
C MET A 607 -36.13 11.87 17.96
N PRO A 608 -34.82 11.61 17.76
CA PRO A 608 -34.13 10.44 18.35
C PRO A 608 -34.27 10.48 19.89
N PRO A 609 -34.42 9.32 20.55
CA PRO A 609 -34.40 9.26 21.98
C PRO A 609 -33.03 9.64 22.55
N ALA A 610 -33.01 10.33 23.67
CA ALA A 610 -31.76 10.65 24.37
C ALA A 610 -31.07 9.34 24.81
N ASN A 611 -29.80 9.19 24.46
CA ASN A 611 -28.97 8.05 24.85
C ASN A 611 -27.56 8.53 25.23
N ASP A 612 -26.91 7.75 26.08
CA ASP A 612 -25.56 8.02 26.59
C ASP A 612 -24.50 7.02 26.03
N THR A 613 -24.89 6.20 25.05
CA THR A 613 -24.03 5.11 24.53
C THR A 613 -22.77 5.65 23.88
N ALA A 614 -22.84 6.78 23.16
CA ALA A 614 -21.67 7.43 22.58
C ALA A 614 -20.69 7.91 23.68
N ALA A 615 -21.23 8.50 24.74
CA ALA A 615 -20.43 8.95 25.88
C ALA A 615 -19.79 7.76 26.62
N LYS A 616 -20.53 6.69 26.85
CA LYS A 616 -20.01 5.44 27.42
C LYS A 616 -18.91 4.82 26.58
N LEU A 617 -19.10 4.76 25.26
CA LEU A 617 -18.10 4.26 24.31
C LEU A 617 -16.83 5.12 24.36
N LYS A 618 -16.97 6.45 24.36
CA LYS A 618 -15.86 7.40 24.43
C LYS A 618 -15.10 7.29 25.75
N MET A 619 -15.82 7.19 26.90
CA MET A 619 -15.19 7.01 28.20
C MET A 619 -14.44 5.68 28.30
N ALA A 620 -15.04 4.57 27.86
CA ALA A 620 -14.40 3.29 27.84
C ALA A 620 -13.15 3.29 26.93
N ALA A 621 -13.23 3.93 25.77
CA ALA A 621 -12.13 4.05 24.83
C ALA A 621 -10.91 4.78 25.41
N GLN A 622 -11.10 5.75 26.32
CA GLN A 622 -9.98 6.50 26.91
C GLN A 622 -9.02 5.64 27.71
N THR A 623 -9.50 4.57 28.32
CA THR A 623 -8.68 3.62 29.11
C THR A 623 -8.07 2.53 28.26
N MET A 624 -8.46 2.38 27.00
CA MET A 624 -8.02 1.30 26.14
C MET A 624 -6.71 1.66 25.40
N PRO A 625 -5.89 0.65 25.08
CA PRO A 625 -4.67 0.85 24.28
C PRO A 625 -5.00 1.17 22.81
N ALA A 626 -4.01 1.67 22.07
CA ALA A 626 -4.11 1.77 20.62
C ALA A 626 -4.18 0.34 20.01
N PRO A 627 -4.93 0.11 18.91
CA PRO A 627 -5.72 1.08 18.15
C PRO A 627 -7.14 1.30 18.66
N PHE A 628 -7.58 0.60 19.71
CA PHE A 628 -8.96 0.68 20.24
C PHE A 628 -9.36 2.10 20.60
N ARG A 629 -8.50 2.81 21.35
CA ARG A 629 -8.76 4.19 21.75
C ARG A 629 -9.14 5.08 20.59
N SER A 630 -8.31 5.12 19.57
CA SER A 630 -8.52 6.02 18.42
C SER A 630 -9.73 5.62 17.56
N VAL A 631 -9.92 4.31 17.33
CA VAL A 631 -11.02 3.80 16.51
C VAL A 631 -12.36 4.01 17.22
N LEU A 632 -12.49 3.60 18.49
CA LEU A 632 -13.74 3.71 19.23
C LEU A 632 -14.12 5.19 19.50
N THR A 633 -13.14 6.03 19.82
CA THR A 633 -13.40 7.47 19.97
C THR A 633 -13.84 8.08 18.63
N GLY A 634 -13.22 7.68 17.52
CA GLY A 634 -13.59 8.09 16.18
C GLY A 634 -15.03 7.70 15.83
N LEU A 635 -15.39 6.45 16.06
CA LEU A 635 -16.75 5.92 15.83
C LEU A 635 -17.79 6.69 16.67
N ALA A 636 -17.51 6.90 17.97
CA ALA A 636 -18.40 7.63 18.85
C ALA A 636 -18.60 9.09 18.42
N ALA A 637 -17.51 9.76 18.05
CA ALA A 637 -17.57 11.16 17.61
C ALA A 637 -18.32 11.29 16.28
N GLN A 638 -18.09 10.37 15.35
CA GLN A 638 -18.63 10.39 14.02
C GLN A 638 -20.14 10.12 14.00
N GLY A 639 -20.57 9.03 14.66
CA GLY A 639 -22.00 8.73 14.78
C GLY A 639 -22.75 9.86 15.50
N SER A 640 -22.15 10.45 16.55
CA SER A 640 -22.74 11.62 17.21
C SER A 640 -22.88 12.83 16.29
N ARG A 641 -21.88 13.11 15.46
CA ARG A 641 -21.96 14.19 14.45
C ARG A 641 -23.08 13.98 13.45
N GLU A 642 -23.20 12.76 12.92
CA GLU A 642 -24.23 12.46 11.93
C GLU A 642 -25.64 12.49 12.53
N VAL A 643 -25.83 11.98 13.74
CA VAL A 643 -27.09 12.10 14.47
C VAL A 643 -27.40 13.58 14.71
N ASN A 644 -26.44 14.36 15.21
CA ASN A 644 -26.62 15.79 15.44
C ASN A 644 -26.92 16.55 14.15
N ARG A 645 -26.27 16.20 13.04
CA ARG A 645 -26.59 16.75 11.71
C ARG A 645 -28.01 16.41 11.29
N GLY A 646 -28.41 15.14 11.48
CA GLY A 646 -29.77 14.69 11.20
C GLY A 646 -30.81 15.42 12.03
N ILE A 647 -30.58 15.58 13.34
CA ILE A 647 -31.42 16.40 14.23
C ILE A 647 -31.49 17.85 13.75
N GLY A 648 -30.34 18.45 13.40
CA GLY A 648 -30.28 19.81 12.87
C GLY A 648 -31.12 19.98 11.60
N GLN A 649 -31.05 19.02 10.67
CA GLN A 649 -31.86 19.00 9.45
C GLN A 649 -33.36 18.83 9.76
N LEU A 650 -33.70 17.96 10.70
CA LEU A 650 -35.07 17.76 11.15
C LEU A 650 -35.66 19.05 11.75
N LEU A 651 -34.92 19.64 12.68
CA LEU A 651 -35.32 20.89 13.32
C LEU A 651 -35.47 22.05 12.32
N SER A 652 -34.55 22.13 11.36
CA SER A 652 -34.61 23.14 10.29
C SER A 652 -35.84 22.96 9.40
N ARG A 653 -36.15 21.71 9.01
CA ARG A 653 -37.36 21.39 8.26
C ARG A 653 -38.65 21.70 9.08
N GLN A 654 -38.66 21.34 10.36
CA GLN A 654 -39.77 21.61 11.24
C GLN A 654 -39.97 23.14 11.44
N LEU A 655 -38.88 23.89 11.65
CA LEU A 655 -38.92 25.34 11.73
C LEU A 655 -39.54 25.94 10.47
N GLN A 656 -39.04 25.50 9.28
CA GLN A 656 -39.56 26.00 8.02
C GLN A 656 -41.05 25.71 7.85
N ALA A 657 -41.48 24.47 8.04
CA ALA A 657 -42.84 24.03 7.80
C ALA A 657 -43.84 24.57 8.85
N THR A 658 -43.46 24.59 10.13
CA THR A 658 -44.37 24.96 11.21
C THR A 658 -44.40 26.48 11.48
N VAL A 659 -43.24 27.15 11.35
CA VAL A 659 -43.08 28.55 11.68
C VAL A 659 -42.85 29.42 10.43
N GLY A 660 -41.81 29.07 9.64
CA GLY A 660 -41.35 29.91 8.54
C GLY A 660 -42.40 30.11 7.47
N ASP A 661 -43.02 29.05 6.98
CA ASP A 661 -44.04 29.12 5.94
C ASP A 661 -45.31 29.76 6.45
N VAL A 662 -45.76 29.40 7.66
CA VAL A 662 -46.97 29.99 8.27
C VAL A 662 -46.75 31.48 8.51
N CYS A 663 -45.60 31.86 9.09
CA CYS A 663 -45.30 33.28 9.35
C CYS A 663 -45.21 34.08 8.05
N ARG A 664 -44.55 33.56 7.03
CA ARG A 664 -44.36 34.24 5.75
C ARG A 664 -45.66 34.49 5.04
N LEU A 665 -46.52 33.49 5.00
CA LEU A 665 -47.86 33.64 4.39
C LEU A 665 -48.73 34.66 5.14
N ALA A 666 -48.67 34.68 6.46
CA ALA A 666 -49.51 35.52 7.30
C ALA A 666 -49.00 36.96 7.41
N ILE A 667 -47.66 37.15 7.49
CA ILE A 667 -47.05 38.40 7.98
C ILE A 667 -46.27 39.12 6.88
N GLU A 668 -45.53 38.41 6.05
CA GLU A 668 -44.53 39.04 5.16
C GLU A 668 -45.21 39.86 4.06
N GLY A 669 -44.67 41.07 3.84
CA GLY A 669 -45.19 41.99 2.85
C GLY A 669 -46.52 42.67 3.22
N ASN A 670 -47.06 42.42 4.45
CA ASN A 670 -48.28 43.01 4.94
C ASN A 670 -47.99 44.07 6.05
N TYR A 671 -48.84 45.08 6.16
CA TYR A 671 -48.79 46.10 7.23
C TYR A 671 -49.22 45.47 8.55
N PRO A 672 -48.56 45.69 9.70
CA PRO A 672 -47.61 46.76 10.00
C PRO A 672 -46.13 46.39 9.76
N PHE A 673 -45.80 45.21 9.32
CA PHE A 673 -44.43 44.73 9.11
C PHE A 673 -43.80 45.33 7.84
N ALA A 674 -44.63 45.60 6.83
CA ALA A 674 -44.26 46.35 5.64
C ALA A 674 -45.01 47.71 5.65
N PRO A 675 -44.39 48.83 6.07
CA PRO A 675 -45.06 50.09 6.26
C PRO A 675 -45.84 50.62 5.05
N ASP A 676 -45.30 50.37 3.84
CA ASP A 676 -45.89 50.88 2.59
C ASP A 676 -46.97 49.96 1.99
N SER A 677 -47.21 48.82 2.66
CA SER A 677 -48.19 47.84 2.17
C SER A 677 -49.62 48.35 2.33
N LYS A 678 -50.40 48.11 1.29
CA LYS A 678 -51.85 48.38 1.32
C LYS A 678 -52.63 47.22 1.93
N ARG A 679 -52.01 46.05 2.07
CA ARG A 679 -52.63 44.88 2.68
C ARG A 679 -52.26 44.81 4.14
N ASP A 680 -53.25 44.50 4.95
CA ASP A 680 -53.08 44.37 6.41
C ASP A 680 -52.95 42.90 6.79
N VAL A 681 -52.17 42.62 7.82
CA VAL A 681 -52.17 41.34 8.52
C VAL A 681 -53.51 41.15 9.21
N GLY A 682 -54.18 40.03 9.03
CA GLY A 682 -55.43 39.72 9.76
C GLY A 682 -55.16 39.59 11.27
N ILE A 683 -56.11 40.03 12.14
CA ILE A 683 -55.96 39.93 13.60
C ILE A 683 -55.83 38.47 14.03
N GLU A 684 -56.56 37.57 13.36
CA GLU A 684 -56.49 36.15 13.67
C GLU A 684 -55.13 35.56 13.28
N ASP A 685 -54.58 35.93 12.12
CA ASP A 685 -53.26 35.50 11.67
C ASP A 685 -52.15 36.04 12.55
N PHE A 686 -52.25 37.33 12.97
CA PHE A 686 -51.33 37.91 13.91
C PHE A 686 -51.38 37.20 15.27
N THR A 687 -52.58 36.88 15.73
CA THR A 687 -52.80 36.12 16.98
C THR A 687 -52.20 34.71 16.85
N ARG A 688 -52.45 34.01 15.77
CA ARG A 688 -51.92 32.67 15.53
C ARG A 688 -50.38 32.61 15.54
N VAL A 689 -49.73 33.66 15.03
CA VAL A 689 -48.27 33.73 14.95
C VAL A 689 -47.64 34.15 16.28
N PHE A 690 -48.16 35.22 16.96
CA PHE A 690 -47.46 35.88 18.06
C PHE A 690 -48.05 35.63 19.45
N ALA A 691 -49.27 35.09 19.56
CA ALA A 691 -49.88 34.87 20.91
C ALA A 691 -49.06 33.90 21.76
N GLN A 692 -49.34 33.89 23.06
CA GLN A 692 -48.82 32.82 23.91
C GLN A 692 -49.37 31.47 23.48
N GLY A 693 -48.49 30.51 23.20
CA GLY A 693 -48.82 29.23 22.55
C GLY A 693 -49.11 29.35 21.06
N GLY A 694 -48.87 30.51 20.43
CA GLY A 694 -48.85 30.68 18.98
C GLY A 694 -47.66 30.01 18.33
N VAL A 695 -47.64 30.01 17.03
CA VAL A 695 -46.69 29.17 16.23
C VAL A 695 -45.21 29.44 16.60
N ILE A 696 -44.82 30.70 16.74
CA ILE A 696 -43.43 31.05 17.11
C ILE A 696 -43.14 30.69 18.57
N ASP A 697 -44.09 30.99 19.47
CA ASP A 697 -43.90 30.71 20.90
C ASP A 697 -43.86 29.22 21.21
N ASP A 698 -44.74 28.46 20.62
CA ASP A 698 -44.81 26.99 20.77
C ASP A 698 -43.57 26.30 20.29
N PHE A 699 -43.11 26.69 19.08
CA PHE A 699 -41.85 26.18 18.54
C PHE A 699 -40.66 26.55 19.43
N PHE A 700 -40.56 27.80 19.85
CA PHE A 700 -39.49 28.23 20.73
C PHE A 700 -39.48 27.45 22.05
N ALA A 701 -40.63 27.36 22.70
CA ALA A 701 -40.78 26.74 24.02
C ALA A 701 -40.46 25.20 23.96
N LYS A 702 -40.94 24.52 22.92
CA LYS A 702 -40.78 23.07 22.77
C LYS A 702 -39.44 22.67 22.22
N THR A 703 -38.84 23.49 21.32
CA THR A 703 -37.70 23.10 20.52
C THR A 703 -36.41 23.87 20.86
N LEU A 704 -36.50 25.21 20.99
CA LEU A 704 -35.29 26.05 21.13
C LEU A 704 -34.93 26.38 22.59
N ALA A 705 -35.90 26.51 23.49
CA ALA A 705 -35.69 26.96 24.86
C ALA A 705 -34.60 26.15 25.65
N PRO A 706 -34.45 24.84 25.46
CA PRO A 706 -33.38 24.07 26.09
C PRO A 706 -31.98 24.54 25.69
N PHE A 707 -31.81 24.99 24.45
CA PHE A 707 -30.54 25.36 23.86
C PHE A 707 -30.20 26.85 23.90
N VAL A 708 -31.17 27.72 24.30
CA VAL A 708 -31.03 29.17 24.25
C VAL A 708 -30.94 29.73 25.65
N ASP A 709 -29.98 30.63 25.84
CA ASP A 709 -29.91 31.49 27.02
C ASP A 709 -30.66 32.81 26.77
N THR A 710 -31.83 32.94 27.38
CA THR A 710 -32.68 34.11 27.26
C THR A 710 -32.38 35.19 28.30
N SER A 711 -31.43 34.95 29.20
CA SER A 711 -31.01 35.94 30.23
C SER A 711 -30.11 37.03 29.65
N THR A 712 -29.43 36.75 28.56
CA THR A 712 -28.57 37.70 27.84
C THR A 712 -29.34 38.48 26.79
N ARG A 713 -28.85 39.69 26.45
CA ARG A 713 -29.40 40.50 25.33
C ARG A 713 -28.23 40.94 24.43
N PRO A 714 -28.17 40.54 23.17
CA PRO A 714 -29.07 39.59 22.46
C PRO A 714 -29.03 38.19 23.03
N TRP A 715 -30.10 37.43 22.79
CA TRP A 715 -30.15 36.01 23.16
C TRP A 715 -29.00 35.23 22.49
N ARG A 716 -28.51 34.20 23.19
CA ARG A 716 -27.38 33.39 22.69
C ARG A 716 -27.67 31.92 22.87
N TYR A 717 -27.08 31.11 22.01
CA TYR A 717 -27.07 29.67 22.21
C TYR A 717 -26.17 29.30 23.39
N LYS A 718 -26.58 28.30 24.16
CA LYS A 718 -25.82 27.77 25.29
C LYS A 718 -24.70 26.86 24.78
N THR A 719 -23.59 26.82 25.49
CA THR A 719 -22.59 25.78 25.33
C THR A 719 -23.08 24.53 26.07
N LEU A 720 -23.20 23.41 25.35
CA LEU A 720 -23.62 22.15 25.95
C LEU A 720 -22.51 21.58 26.86
N PRO A 721 -22.86 20.80 27.91
CA PRO A 721 -21.86 20.16 28.75
C PRO A 721 -20.90 19.30 27.92
N GLY A 722 -19.60 19.59 28.01
CA GLY A 722 -18.54 18.87 27.26
C GLY A 722 -18.27 19.36 25.83
N ALA A 723 -18.99 20.41 25.37
CA ALA A 723 -18.68 21.10 24.13
C ALA A 723 -17.75 22.30 24.37
N THR A 724 -16.86 22.57 23.42
CA THR A 724 -15.97 23.74 23.45
C THR A 724 -16.62 24.95 22.80
N GLU A 725 -17.64 24.75 21.96
CA GLU A 725 -18.33 25.79 21.21
C GLU A 725 -19.84 25.78 21.54
N PRO A 726 -20.52 26.92 21.45
CA PRO A 726 -21.96 26.98 21.62
C PRO A 726 -22.66 26.25 20.46
N VAL A 727 -23.89 25.84 20.70
CA VAL A 727 -24.77 25.33 19.62
C VAL A 727 -24.95 26.45 18.59
N GLU A 728 -24.82 26.11 17.31
CA GLU A 728 -25.18 27.01 16.22
C GLU A 728 -26.58 26.66 15.72
N GLY A 729 -27.32 27.65 15.31
CA GLY A 729 -28.69 27.48 14.84
C GLY A 729 -29.22 28.70 14.13
N PRO A 730 -30.54 28.70 13.83
CA PRO A 730 -31.22 29.84 13.23
C PRO A 730 -31.03 31.11 14.02
N ASP A 731 -31.09 32.22 13.34
CA ASP A 731 -31.06 33.53 13.99
C ASP A 731 -32.14 33.63 15.12
N LEU A 732 -31.70 34.00 16.30
CA LEU A 732 -32.58 34.17 17.48
C LEU A 732 -33.28 35.51 17.51
N GLU A 733 -32.88 36.49 16.70
CA GLU A 733 -33.46 37.83 16.67
C GLU A 733 -34.97 37.81 16.34
N PRO A 734 -35.46 37.00 15.36
CA PRO A 734 -36.89 36.90 15.09
C PRO A 734 -37.71 36.43 16.29
N PHE A 735 -37.19 35.48 17.07
CA PHE A 735 -37.86 34.97 18.29
C PHE A 735 -37.81 35.97 19.42
N GLN A 736 -36.74 36.74 19.53
CA GLN A 736 -36.60 37.83 20.48
C GLN A 736 -37.56 38.97 20.15
N HIS A 737 -37.68 39.37 18.88
CA HIS A 737 -38.65 40.33 18.40
C HIS A 737 -40.09 39.82 18.56
N ALA A 738 -40.37 38.57 18.28
CA ALA A 738 -41.68 37.98 18.50
C ALA A 738 -42.09 38.02 19.96
N LYS A 739 -41.16 37.80 20.91
CA LYS A 739 -41.40 37.99 22.33
C LYS A 739 -41.74 39.46 22.67
N ALA A 740 -40.99 40.41 22.13
CA ALA A 740 -41.25 41.82 22.36
C ALA A 740 -42.61 42.23 21.75
N ILE A 741 -42.98 41.73 20.57
CA ILE A 741 -44.31 41.93 19.97
C ILE A 741 -45.41 41.35 20.88
N ARG A 742 -45.21 40.17 21.42
CA ARG A 742 -46.13 39.50 22.34
C ARG A 742 -46.33 40.32 23.62
N GLU A 743 -45.24 40.83 24.19
CA GLU A 743 -45.31 41.67 25.38
C GLU A 743 -46.13 42.97 25.16
N VAL A 744 -46.16 43.48 23.95
CA VAL A 744 -46.95 44.65 23.56
C VAL A 744 -48.46 44.35 23.38
N PHE A 745 -48.72 43.25 22.62
CA PHE A 745 -50.10 42.98 22.17
C PHE A 745 -50.82 41.84 22.93
N PHE A 746 -50.08 41.05 23.76
CA PHE A 746 -50.62 39.95 24.56
C PHE A 746 -50.09 40.00 26.01
N GLY A 747 -49.78 41.20 26.54
CA GLY A 747 -49.04 41.37 27.78
C GLY A 747 -49.79 41.02 29.07
N ALA A 748 -51.11 40.77 29.04
CA ALA A 748 -51.79 40.28 30.21
C ALA A 748 -51.68 38.75 30.39
N PRO A 749 -51.45 38.23 31.57
CA PRO A 749 -51.37 36.80 31.84
C PRO A 749 -52.64 36.08 31.36
N GLY A 750 -52.43 35.05 30.51
CA GLY A 750 -53.48 34.21 29.93
C GLY A 750 -54.26 34.86 28.75
N GLN A 751 -53.86 35.99 28.27
CA GLN A 751 -54.45 36.67 27.11
C GLN A 751 -54.13 35.97 25.86
N LYS A 752 -55.13 35.31 25.21
CA LYS A 752 -54.97 34.57 23.97
C LYS A 752 -55.29 35.42 22.73
N GLN A 753 -56.02 36.54 22.88
CA GLN A 753 -56.40 37.41 21.79
C GLN A 753 -55.58 38.71 21.81
N MET A 754 -55.27 39.21 20.60
CA MET A 754 -54.57 40.45 20.43
C MET A 754 -55.37 41.59 21.15
N ALA A 755 -54.68 42.35 21.98
CA ALA A 755 -55.23 43.60 22.53
C ALA A 755 -54.10 44.59 22.83
N TRP A 756 -54.05 45.66 22.06
CA TRP A 756 -53.20 46.78 22.38
C TRP A 756 -54.01 47.78 23.15
N LYS A 757 -53.63 48.06 24.38
CA LYS A 757 -54.28 49.00 25.27
C LYS A 757 -53.43 50.26 25.38
N ALA A 758 -54.07 51.41 25.20
CA ALA A 758 -53.41 52.71 25.30
C ALA A 758 -54.31 53.74 25.93
N ASP A 759 -53.74 54.62 26.71
CA ASP A 759 -54.39 55.82 27.21
C ASP A 759 -54.07 57.02 26.31
N ILE A 760 -55.06 57.57 25.69
CA ILE A 760 -54.97 58.74 24.83
C ILE A 760 -55.26 59.95 25.72
N ARG A 761 -54.37 60.97 25.70
CA ARG A 761 -54.57 62.26 26.35
C ARG A 761 -54.45 63.37 25.30
N ILE A 762 -55.17 64.43 25.43
CA ILE A 762 -55.13 65.60 24.51
C ILE A 762 -54.51 66.76 25.30
N PRO A 763 -53.19 66.92 25.35
CA PRO A 763 -52.51 67.98 26.10
C PRO A 763 -52.67 69.36 25.44
N GLU A 764 -52.83 69.36 24.06
CA GLU A 764 -52.90 70.58 23.31
C GLU A 764 -53.90 70.43 22.17
N LEU A 765 -54.83 71.34 22.01
CA LEU A 765 -55.83 71.40 20.91
C LEU A 765 -55.93 72.88 20.45
N ASP A 766 -55.76 73.00 19.11
CA ASP A 766 -55.92 74.34 18.50
C ASP A 766 -57.20 75.02 18.97
N PRO A 767 -57.18 76.34 19.40
CA PRO A 767 -58.37 77.06 19.91
C PRO A 767 -59.53 77.17 18.95
N THR A 768 -59.26 77.00 17.65
CA THR A 768 -60.33 77.08 16.61
C THR A 768 -61.03 75.72 16.42
N ILE A 769 -60.57 74.67 17.04
CA ILE A 769 -61.26 73.38 17.16
C ILE A 769 -62.15 73.40 18.40
N THR A 770 -63.43 73.45 18.23
CA THR A 770 -64.37 73.49 19.37
C THR A 770 -64.54 72.12 20.07
N SER A 771 -64.42 71.04 19.30
CA SER A 771 -64.44 69.71 19.82
C SER A 771 -63.69 68.75 18.93
N LEU A 772 -63.02 67.75 19.59
CA LEU A 772 -62.35 66.64 18.94
C LEU A 772 -63.08 65.34 19.30
N ALA A 773 -63.76 64.79 18.32
CA ALA A 773 -64.37 63.44 18.48
C ALA A 773 -63.43 62.38 18.07
N ILE A 774 -63.21 61.37 18.91
CA ILE A 774 -62.35 60.20 18.73
C ILE A 774 -63.26 58.98 18.74
N ASP A 775 -63.24 58.20 17.68
CA ASP A 775 -63.84 56.84 17.59
C ASP A 775 -62.73 55.83 17.31
N VAL A 776 -62.49 54.95 18.25
CA VAL A 776 -61.60 53.86 18.10
C VAL A 776 -62.41 52.59 18.17
N ASP A 777 -62.83 52.09 17.00
CA ASP A 777 -63.55 50.81 16.80
C ASP A 777 -64.79 50.68 17.74
N GLY A 778 -65.55 51.78 17.89
CA GLY A 778 -66.73 51.85 18.72
C GLY A 778 -66.47 52.34 20.15
N GLN A 779 -65.28 52.63 20.52
CA GLN A 779 -64.90 53.33 21.75
C GLN A 779 -64.84 54.82 21.42
N THR A 780 -65.77 55.59 21.88
CA THR A 780 -65.94 57.02 21.52
C THR A 780 -65.62 57.93 22.64
N ALA A 781 -64.88 59.01 22.34
CA ALA A 781 -64.66 60.13 23.30
C ALA A 781 -64.89 61.50 22.58
N LEU A 782 -65.41 62.48 23.30
CA LEU A 782 -65.54 63.83 22.83
C LEU A 782 -64.76 64.77 23.76
N TYR A 783 -63.73 65.43 23.26
CA TYR A 783 -62.94 66.41 23.98
C TYR A 783 -63.30 67.83 23.55
N GLN A 784 -63.57 68.73 24.57
CA GLN A 784 -64.01 70.11 24.38
C GLN A 784 -63.22 71.05 25.31
N HIS A 785 -61.85 71.12 25.14
CA HIS A 785 -60.99 72.00 25.97
C HIS A 785 -61.17 71.83 27.49
N GLY A 786 -61.56 70.64 27.93
CA GLY A 786 -61.68 70.23 29.34
C GLY A 786 -60.37 69.82 29.98
N PRO A 787 -60.42 69.38 31.24
CA PRO A 787 -59.16 68.76 31.87
C PRO A 787 -58.59 67.63 31.02
N VAL A 788 -57.27 67.58 30.98
CA VAL A 788 -56.55 66.51 30.22
C VAL A 788 -56.71 65.19 30.97
N ALA A 789 -57.83 64.52 30.71
CA ALA A 789 -58.11 63.17 31.25
C ALA A 789 -57.67 62.06 30.23
N PRO A 790 -57.19 60.94 30.74
CA PRO A 790 -56.88 59.82 29.84
C PRO A 790 -58.17 59.19 29.34
N PHE A 791 -58.19 58.91 28.02
CA PHE A 791 -59.17 58.08 27.37
C PHE A 791 -58.55 56.71 27.09
N ALA A 792 -58.99 55.71 27.83
CA ALA A 792 -58.48 54.35 27.67
C ALA A 792 -59.12 53.71 26.46
N VAL A 793 -58.29 53.25 25.54
CA VAL A 793 -58.71 52.52 24.32
C VAL A 793 -58.07 51.17 24.29
N SER A 794 -58.77 50.23 23.72
CA SER A 794 -58.23 48.91 23.39
C SER A 794 -58.40 48.62 21.88
N TRP A 795 -57.37 48.16 21.23
CA TRP A 795 -57.42 47.71 19.85
C TRP A 795 -57.13 46.21 19.77
N PRO A 796 -57.97 45.38 19.16
CA PRO A 796 -59.28 45.66 18.60
C PRO A 796 -60.25 46.16 19.68
N GLY A 797 -61.23 46.96 19.25
CA GLY A 797 -62.36 47.42 20.07
C GLY A 797 -63.60 46.53 19.91
N PRO A 798 -64.74 47.02 20.40
CA PRO A 798 -66.03 46.27 20.36
C PRO A 798 -66.51 45.88 18.95
N ARG A 799 -66.08 46.56 17.87
CA ARG A 799 -66.48 46.29 16.51
C ARG A 799 -65.53 45.23 15.83
N GLY A 800 -64.57 44.76 16.56
CA GLY A 800 -63.64 43.69 16.01
C GLY A 800 -62.40 44.21 15.30
N GLY A 801 -62.08 45.51 15.41
CA GLY A 801 -60.88 46.08 14.83
C GLY A 801 -60.98 46.46 13.35
N VAL A 802 -62.01 47.24 13.01
CA VAL A 802 -62.29 47.53 11.58
C VAL A 802 -62.17 49.05 11.27
N HIS A 803 -62.32 49.97 12.23
CA HIS A 803 -62.36 51.36 11.96
C HIS A 803 -61.76 52.21 13.07
N ALA A 804 -61.09 53.31 12.69
CA ALA A 804 -60.65 54.35 13.61
C ALA A 804 -60.81 55.73 12.95
N GLU A 805 -61.37 56.68 13.68
CA GLU A 805 -61.62 58.07 13.16
C GLU A 805 -61.38 59.11 14.25
N ILE A 806 -60.73 60.18 13.89
CA ILE A 806 -60.65 61.38 14.69
C ILE A 806 -61.20 62.57 13.89
N THR A 807 -62.24 63.23 14.39
CA THR A 807 -62.89 64.34 13.69
C THR A 807 -62.81 65.64 14.49
N ALA A 808 -62.33 66.69 13.85
CA ALA A 808 -62.30 68.08 14.42
C ALA A 808 -63.51 68.85 14.03
N SER A 809 -64.17 69.47 15.03
CA SER A 809 -65.29 70.39 14.78
C SER A 809 -64.89 71.83 15.04
N PRO A 810 -65.39 72.81 14.33
CA PRO A 810 -66.20 72.66 13.11
C PRO A 810 -65.50 72.11 11.95
N ARG A 811 -66.22 71.34 11.09
CA ARG A 811 -65.60 70.76 9.86
C ARG A 811 -65.46 71.90 8.82
N ILE A 812 -64.24 72.31 8.50
CA ILE A 812 -63.98 73.34 7.50
C ILE A 812 -63.96 72.70 6.08
N ARG A 813 -63.25 71.57 5.92
CA ARG A 813 -63.27 70.80 4.69
C ARG A 813 -63.65 69.40 5.04
N PRO A 814 -64.58 68.75 4.32
CA PRO A 814 -65.04 67.41 4.64
C PRO A 814 -63.90 66.37 4.67
N ASP A 815 -62.93 66.47 3.76
CA ASP A 815 -61.91 65.52 3.55
C ASP A 815 -60.67 65.66 4.45
N THR A 816 -60.48 66.88 5.08
CA THR A 816 -59.25 67.15 5.91
C THR A 816 -59.60 67.53 7.36
N SER A 817 -60.91 67.75 7.69
CA SER A 817 -61.37 67.92 9.06
C SER A 817 -61.57 66.58 9.80
N ALA A 818 -61.43 65.45 9.13
CA ALA A 818 -61.45 64.12 9.77
C ALA A 818 -60.30 63.31 9.22
N VAL A 819 -59.71 62.55 10.11
CA VAL A 819 -58.69 61.52 9.75
C VAL A 819 -59.32 60.19 10.12
N SER A 820 -59.60 59.35 9.09
CA SER A 820 -60.15 58.02 9.27
C SER A 820 -59.31 57.00 8.55
N THR A 821 -59.32 55.79 9.05
CA THR A 821 -58.72 54.61 8.45
C THR A 821 -59.57 53.42 8.77
N ASP A 822 -59.55 52.48 7.82
CA ASP A 822 -60.24 51.19 7.94
C ASP A 822 -59.25 50.01 7.90
N GLY A 823 -59.69 48.90 8.42
CA GLY A 823 -58.93 47.62 8.41
C GLY A 823 -58.39 47.21 9.77
N PRO A 824 -57.80 46.01 9.83
CA PRO A 824 -57.33 45.37 11.08
C PRO A 824 -56.33 46.19 11.88
N TRP A 825 -55.68 47.17 11.27
CA TRP A 825 -54.67 48.04 11.87
C TRP A 825 -55.06 49.55 11.82
N ALA A 826 -56.33 49.82 11.71
CA ALA A 826 -56.83 51.18 11.50
C ALA A 826 -56.33 52.18 12.56
N LEU A 827 -56.35 51.84 13.84
CA LEU A 827 -55.85 52.76 14.88
C LEU A 827 -54.34 53.07 14.64
N LEU A 828 -53.49 52.06 14.32
CA LEU A 828 -52.06 52.28 14.12
C LEU A 828 -51.78 53.13 12.86
N ARG A 829 -52.50 52.87 11.79
CA ARG A 829 -52.44 53.65 10.55
C ARG A 829 -52.91 55.09 10.76
N LEU A 830 -53.99 55.29 11.52
CA LEU A 830 -54.50 56.57 11.81
C LEU A 830 -53.48 57.45 12.56
N LEU A 831 -52.89 56.90 13.65
CA LEU A 831 -51.87 57.57 14.44
C LEU A 831 -50.56 57.84 13.64
N GLN A 832 -50.18 56.98 12.70
CA GLN A 832 -49.05 57.23 11.84
C GLN A 832 -49.30 58.30 10.75
N LYS A 833 -50.51 58.66 10.45
CA LYS A 833 -50.77 59.82 9.59
C LYS A 833 -50.38 61.17 10.26
N GLY A 834 -50.33 61.21 11.58
CA GLY A 834 -49.78 62.34 12.37
C GLY A 834 -48.27 62.33 12.46
N ARG A 835 -47.69 63.43 12.92
CA ARG A 835 -46.26 63.50 13.21
C ARG A 835 -46.00 62.80 14.56
N VAL A 836 -45.36 61.70 14.55
CA VAL A 836 -44.97 60.93 15.76
C VAL A 836 -43.68 61.50 16.35
N SER A 837 -43.64 61.82 17.64
CA SER A 837 -42.42 62.24 18.37
C SER A 837 -42.40 61.66 19.80
N GLY A 838 -41.16 61.44 20.34
CA GLY A 838 -41.02 61.06 21.73
C GLY A 838 -41.38 62.17 22.71
N THR A 839 -41.83 61.84 23.91
CA THR A 839 -42.02 62.75 24.99
C THR A 839 -40.93 62.68 26.06
N ALA A 840 -40.76 63.64 26.93
CA ALA A 840 -39.83 63.59 28.04
C ALA A 840 -40.16 62.49 29.07
N THR A 841 -41.38 61.95 29.04
CA THR A 841 -41.79 60.83 29.89
C THR A 841 -41.60 59.50 29.20
N PRO A 842 -40.81 58.59 29.72
CA PRO A 842 -40.62 57.26 29.14
C PRO A 842 -41.98 56.56 28.96
N GLY A 843 -42.15 55.85 27.83
CA GLY A 843 -43.36 55.10 27.48
C GLY A 843 -44.55 55.96 26.99
N ARG A 844 -44.40 57.29 26.87
CA ARG A 844 -45.37 58.14 26.21
C ARG A 844 -44.90 58.60 24.85
N THR A 845 -45.79 58.58 23.88
CA THR A 845 -45.53 58.98 22.50
C THR A 845 -46.49 60.09 22.12
N ARG A 846 -46.00 61.18 21.57
CA ARG A 846 -46.75 62.27 21.06
C ARG A 846 -47.07 62.14 19.58
N VAL A 847 -48.34 62.30 19.24
CA VAL A 847 -48.80 62.28 17.84
C VAL A 847 -49.47 63.61 17.57
N THR A 848 -48.98 64.42 16.66
CA THR A 848 -49.57 65.67 16.24
C THR A 848 -50.31 65.44 14.93
N LEU A 849 -51.62 65.60 14.97
CA LEU A 849 -52.49 65.54 13.80
C LEU A 849 -52.84 67.01 13.33
N ASP A 850 -52.95 67.16 12.04
CA ASP A 850 -53.29 68.40 11.37
C ASP A 850 -54.70 68.30 10.75
N PHE A 851 -55.60 69.15 11.12
CA PHE A 851 -56.97 69.27 10.60
C PHE A 851 -57.16 70.62 9.94
N ASP A 852 -56.99 70.72 8.65
CA ASP A 852 -57.14 71.99 7.87
C ASP A 852 -56.11 73.05 8.36
N GLY A 853 -54.87 72.69 8.70
CA GLY A 853 -53.86 73.58 9.28
C GLY A 853 -53.99 73.79 10.83
N ARG A 854 -55.01 73.22 11.48
CA ARG A 854 -55.26 73.24 12.91
C ARG A 854 -54.67 72.01 13.58
N LYS A 855 -53.90 72.14 14.62
CA LYS A 855 -53.22 71.08 15.27
C LYS A 855 -53.93 70.46 16.47
N ALA A 856 -54.04 69.19 16.54
CA ALA A 856 -54.34 68.43 17.75
C ALA A 856 -53.19 67.58 18.19
N VAL A 857 -52.76 67.71 19.42
CA VAL A 857 -51.64 66.92 20.01
C VAL A 857 -52.20 65.83 20.89
N LEU A 858 -51.90 64.65 20.63
CA LEU A 858 -52.33 63.50 21.36
C LEU A 858 -51.05 62.86 22.03
N ASP A 859 -51.11 62.72 23.37
CA ASP A 859 -50.11 61.93 24.10
C ASP A 859 -50.66 60.53 24.40
N LEU A 860 -49.98 59.48 23.81
CA LEU A 860 -50.36 58.10 23.99
C LEU A 860 -49.42 57.44 24.99
N ALA A 861 -49.98 56.75 25.96
CA ALA A 861 -49.23 55.84 26.84
C ALA A 861 -49.76 54.43 26.66
N SER A 862 -48.87 53.48 26.28
CA SER A 862 -49.22 52.03 26.22
C SER A 862 -49.49 51.58 27.67
N THR A 863 -50.60 50.89 27.89
CA THR A 863 -50.97 50.36 29.22
C THR A 863 -50.55 48.87 29.26
N GLY A 864 -49.62 48.53 30.15
CA GLY A 864 -49.17 47.11 30.27
C GLY A 864 -47.90 46.76 29.58
N SER A 865 -47.29 47.65 28.76
CA SER A 865 -45.99 47.38 28.08
C SER A 865 -45.14 48.65 28.05
N VAL A 866 -43.83 48.54 28.24
CA VAL A 866 -42.85 49.61 28.09
C VAL A 866 -42.62 49.97 26.62
N ALA A 867 -42.85 49.07 25.72
CA ALA A 867 -42.67 49.27 24.29
C ALA A 867 -43.96 49.72 23.62
N ASN A 868 -43.89 50.87 22.89
CA ASN A 868 -44.99 51.43 22.15
C ASN A 868 -44.80 51.06 20.63
N PRO A 869 -45.77 50.44 19.97
CA PRO A 869 -45.71 50.09 18.57
C PRO A 869 -45.54 51.27 17.62
N LEU A 870 -45.79 52.49 18.04
CA LEU A 870 -45.60 53.69 17.23
C LEU A 870 -44.11 54.12 17.16
N THR A 871 -43.34 53.91 18.23
CA THR A 871 -41.95 54.34 18.35
C THR A 871 -40.96 53.21 18.35
N SER A 872 -41.41 51.97 18.54
CA SER A 872 -40.59 50.78 18.46
C SER A 872 -40.48 50.29 17.04
N ASP A 873 -39.24 50.06 16.58
CA ASP A 873 -39.04 49.51 15.26
C ASP A 873 -39.25 47.98 15.20
N VAL A 874 -39.66 47.35 16.30
CA VAL A 874 -39.83 45.91 16.43
C VAL A 874 -40.73 45.29 15.35
N LEU A 875 -41.83 45.98 14.99
CA LEU A 875 -42.72 45.55 13.92
C LEU A 875 -42.05 45.68 12.53
N LYS A 876 -41.33 46.76 12.30
CA LYS A 876 -40.65 47.02 11.00
C LYS A 876 -39.42 46.18 10.79
N THR A 877 -38.72 45.86 11.85
CA THR A 877 -37.49 45.04 11.83
C THR A 877 -37.77 43.56 11.95
N PHE A 878 -38.96 43.17 12.39
CA PHE A 878 -39.32 41.76 12.48
C PHE A 878 -39.24 41.10 11.10
N ARG A 879 -38.58 39.94 11.06
CA ARG A 879 -38.54 39.05 9.93
C ARG A 879 -38.99 37.67 10.37
N CYS A 880 -39.66 36.96 9.51
CA CYS A 880 -40.04 35.58 9.82
C CYS A 880 -38.83 34.68 10.03
N PRO A 881 -38.85 33.81 11.05
CA PRO A 881 -37.76 32.87 11.23
C PRO A 881 -37.52 32.02 9.97
N GLY A 882 -36.30 32.04 9.46
CA GLY A 882 -35.88 31.26 8.29
C GLY A 882 -35.21 29.93 8.68
N SER A 883 -35.03 29.06 7.71
CA SER A 883 -34.34 27.77 7.91
C SER A 883 -32.82 27.88 7.87
N MET A 884 -32.25 29.06 7.58
CA MET A 884 -30.81 29.26 7.47
C MET A 884 -30.30 30.28 8.50
N PRO A 885 -29.10 30.07 9.10
CA PRO A 885 -28.29 28.87 9.04
C PRO A 885 -29.02 27.66 9.64
N MET A 886 -28.64 26.46 9.17
CA MET A 886 -29.18 25.22 9.72
C MET A 886 -28.68 25.03 11.15
N PHE A 887 -29.46 24.31 11.96
CA PHE A 887 -28.98 23.89 13.28
C PHE A 887 -27.73 23.06 13.14
N SER A 888 -26.67 23.44 13.82
CA SER A 888 -25.47 22.65 14.04
C SER A 888 -25.36 22.41 15.54
N LEU A 889 -25.60 21.16 15.93
CA LEU A 889 -25.33 20.73 17.29
C LEU A 889 -23.84 20.43 17.35
N ALA A 890 -23.11 21.25 18.07
CA ALA A 890 -21.65 21.23 18.13
C ALA A 890 -21.08 19.84 18.48
N ASP A 891 -19.98 19.54 17.84
CA ASP A 891 -19.19 18.34 18.10
C ASP A 891 -18.65 18.38 19.56
N THR A 892 -19.04 17.43 20.36
CA THR A 892 -18.51 17.28 21.71
C THR A 892 -17.17 16.54 21.66
N GLY A 893 -16.10 17.22 21.28
CA GLY A 893 -14.77 16.70 21.45
C GLY A 893 -13.77 17.00 20.34
N ALA A 894 -12.67 17.65 20.70
CA ALA A 894 -11.45 17.72 19.89
C ALA A 894 -11.00 16.31 19.46
N PRO A 895 -10.44 16.13 18.27
CA PRO A 895 -9.89 14.83 17.86
C PRO A 895 -8.82 14.40 18.87
N PRO A 896 -8.92 13.21 19.47
CA PRO A 896 -7.89 12.75 20.37
C PRO A 896 -6.67 12.38 19.53
N GLY A 897 -5.53 13.00 19.78
CA GLY A 897 -4.29 12.47 19.27
C GLY A 897 -3.22 13.42 18.78
N LEU A 898 -3.23 14.69 19.17
CA LEU A 898 -1.99 15.48 19.13
C LEU A 898 -1.35 15.42 20.52
N PRO A 899 -0.08 15.03 20.63
CA PRO A 899 0.65 15.13 21.89
C PRO A 899 0.64 16.59 22.36
N PRO A 900 0.60 16.86 23.67
CA PRO A 900 0.70 18.23 24.19
C PRO A 900 2.00 18.85 23.71
N GLY A 901 1.92 19.89 22.89
CA GLY A 901 3.07 20.61 22.35
C GLY A 901 3.22 20.59 20.83
N SER A 902 2.39 19.88 20.07
CA SER A 902 2.41 19.98 18.60
C SER A 902 1.80 21.31 18.15
N PRO A 903 2.49 22.10 17.28
CA PRO A 903 1.89 23.32 16.74
C PRO A 903 0.67 22.96 15.91
N ALA A 904 -0.41 23.70 16.13
CA ALA A 904 -1.64 23.58 15.35
C ALA A 904 -1.29 23.72 13.86
N ALA A 905 -1.81 22.79 13.04
CA ALA A 905 -1.67 22.87 11.59
C ALA A 905 -2.18 24.25 11.11
N PRO A 906 -1.46 24.94 10.22
CA PRO A 906 -1.89 26.24 9.75
C PRO A 906 -3.22 26.08 9.01
N THR A 907 -4.25 26.70 9.54
CA THR A 907 -5.51 26.89 8.83
C THR A 907 -5.19 27.66 7.55
N SER A 908 -5.31 27.01 6.40
CA SER A 908 -5.21 27.66 5.10
C SER A 908 -6.35 28.65 4.98
N ARG A 909 -6.11 29.92 5.34
CA ARG A 909 -6.91 31.04 4.87
C ARG A 909 -6.68 31.13 3.36
N VAL A 910 -7.62 30.62 2.60
CA VAL A 910 -7.76 31.00 1.20
C VAL A 910 -8.11 32.48 1.18
N ALA A 911 -7.11 33.32 0.92
CA ALA A 911 -7.33 34.72 0.59
C ALA A 911 -8.13 34.74 -0.74
N ARG A 912 -9.37 35.20 -0.65
CA ARG A 912 -10.09 35.72 -1.81
C ARG A 912 -9.51 37.12 -2.11
N ASP A 913 -8.53 37.15 -2.99
CA ASP A 913 -8.25 38.41 -3.70
C ASP A 913 -9.19 38.53 -4.89
N GLY A 914 -9.98 39.61 -4.82
CA GLY A 914 -10.81 40.06 -5.90
C GLY A 914 -9.96 40.72 -7.00
N ARG A 915 -10.17 40.27 -8.22
CA ARG A 915 -10.33 41.10 -9.42
C ARG A 915 -10.95 40.26 -10.51
#